data_f781b0d4792963124f0838cb48d55d9f
#
_entry.id   f781b0d4792963124f0838cb48d55d9f
#
_cell.length_a   1.000
_cell.length_b   1.000
_cell.length_c   1.000
_cell.angle_alpha   90.00
_cell.angle_beta   90.00
_cell.angle_gamma   90.00
#
_symmetry.space_group_name_H-M   'P 1'
#
loop_
_entity.id
_entity.type
_entity.pdbx_description
1 polymer ?
#
loop_
_entity_poly.entity_id
_entity_poly.type
_entity_poly.pdbx_seq_one_letter_code
_entity_poly.pdbx_strand_id
1 'polypeptide(L)'
;MTAPYAASAFAAEAGTLNLFAFFHLNLAYSSIEEEQRGEVIEKCYKPLLRLAERFGPIGIEASGFTLEEIALRSPEWIADLKRLIAAGKVEFIGCGYSQMIGPLVPWRVTEANLKIGNGIYQKLLGVAPRIALVNEQAYSGGLVGLYLDAGYDALIMDWDNPGSTHDWPAETGYATQRALGADGRSIALLWSNTVAFQKLQRYAHGDIPLEDYLAYIRRQRGAAERSLCVYASDAEIFDFRPGRYKTEEKIGAISEWKKLEEAFAALAGEPGCAVVRPCDLLDEPGGATLRLETPAVPIPVKKQRKYNLSRWAVTGRDDLFINGACQRLYEALVASDAEPWAWKELCWLWASDFRTHITAKRWTTLERRLSAALQRFPTPDAPHPPQPQGLAVTERHIDIATPAVMARLDRRRGLALSDVRFHKGKALIGMLPHGTFDDIALQADWYTGNAVFEGPGEHKVTDLEWGETHVWRDGGDTLAFARIATPKGPIEKTMRFHGKAPQIDFDIAFHWNDWGRGSLRLGHVTFLPDAFDWDALTLTTHNGGKDCETFALGGETIDHGAPVSFLVSASHGLGMTEGWAEVGDTQNRIRITVDRATAPLLGLYTQRRLKGGMFCQFALSALELDDTRKPTPLQIGPRRFRFSVNGSFPSGSC
;
A
#
# COMPACT_ATOMS: atom_id res chain seq x y z
N MET A 1 -41.41 4.76 -60.44
CA MET A 1 -41.66 3.69 -59.50
C MET A 1 -40.34 3.30 -58.88
N THR A 2 -40.03 3.86 -57.75
CA THR A 2 -38.83 3.57 -56.96
C THR A 2 -39.28 2.78 -55.76
N ALA A 3 -38.82 1.52 -55.64
CA ALA A 3 -39.11 0.65 -54.51
C ALA A 3 -38.39 1.15 -53.25
N PRO A 4 -38.98 1.09 -52.08
CA PRO A 4 -38.26 1.45 -50.84
C PRO A 4 -37.33 0.32 -50.44
N TYR A 5 -36.07 0.68 -50.21
CA TYR A 5 -35.04 -0.16 -49.60
C TYR A 5 -35.45 -0.42 -48.16
N ALA A 6 -35.89 -1.63 -47.85
CA ALA A 6 -36.09 -2.09 -46.48
C ALA A 6 -34.72 -2.33 -45.85
N ALA A 7 -34.25 -1.40 -45.04
CA ALA A 7 -33.14 -1.63 -44.11
C ALA A 7 -33.63 -2.54 -43.01
N SER A 8 -33.44 -3.84 -43.14
CA SER A 8 -33.52 -4.77 -41.99
C SER A 8 -32.27 -4.55 -41.13
N ALA A 9 -32.39 -3.67 -40.15
CA ALA A 9 -31.46 -3.63 -39.05
C ALA A 9 -31.63 -4.94 -38.28
N PHE A 10 -30.74 -5.90 -38.50
CA PHE A 10 -30.51 -6.96 -37.51
C PHE A 10 -30.01 -6.26 -36.25
N ALA A 11 -30.89 -5.99 -35.31
CA ALA A 11 -30.50 -5.72 -33.95
C ALA A 11 -29.77 -7.00 -33.48
N ALA A 12 -28.46 -6.98 -33.44
CA ALA A 12 -27.70 -8.03 -32.80
C ALA A 12 -28.28 -8.14 -31.36
N GLU A 13 -28.76 -9.34 -30.99
CA GLU A 13 -29.23 -9.59 -29.62
C GLU A 13 -28.07 -9.25 -28.69
N ALA A 14 -28.29 -8.29 -27.78
CA ALA A 14 -27.27 -7.93 -26.78
C ALA A 14 -26.99 -9.13 -25.89
N GLY A 15 -25.72 -9.38 -25.60
CA GLY A 15 -25.28 -10.48 -24.73
C GLY A 15 -25.87 -10.39 -23.33
N THR A 16 -25.82 -11.48 -22.61
CA THR A 16 -26.21 -11.54 -21.17
C THR A 16 -25.25 -10.73 -20.31
N LEU A 17 -25.77 -9.98 -19.33
CA LEU A 17 -24.97 -9.31 -18.30
C LEU A 17 -25.11 -10.10 -17.00
N ASN A 18 -24.04 -10.81 -16.62
CA ASN A 18 -23.94 -11.54 -15.37
C ASN A 18 -23.66 -10.55 -14.22
N LEU A 19 -24.60 -10.42 -13.30
CA LEU A 19 -24.50 -9.50 -12.17
C LEU A 19 -24.11 -10.28 -10.91
N PHE A 20 -23.09 -9.80 -10.22
CA PHE A 20 -22.75 -10.29 -8.90
C PHE A 20 -22.55 -9.13 -7.93
N ALA A 21 -22.66 -9.42 -6.64
CA ALA A 21 -22.41 -8.45 -5.58
C ALA A 21 -21.70 -9.13 -4.42
N PHE A 22 -20.87 -8.39 -3.70
CA PHE A 22 -20.43 -8.82 -2.38
C PHE A 22 -20.44 -7.64 -1.40
N PHE A 23 -20.69 -7.96 -0.14
CA PHE A 23 -20.69 -7.01 0.96
C PHE A 23 -19.50 -7.28 1.86
N HIS A 24 -18.72 -6.23 2.10
CA HIS A 24 -17.59 -6.26 3.03
C HIS A 24 -18.07 -6.00 4.45
N LEU A 25 -17.68 -6.87 5.40
CA LEU A 25 -18.04 -6.79 6.82
C LEU A 25 -16.79 -6.54 7.66
N ASN A 26 -16.76 -5.43 8.42
CA ASN A 26 -15.60 -5.05 9.19
C ASN A 26 -15.93 -4.48 10.58
N LEU A 27 -16.06 -5.35 11.59
CA LEU A 27 -16.19 -4.94 13.01
C LEU A 27 -14.89 -4.38 13.61
N ALA A 28 -13.74 -4.52 12.91
CA ALA A 28 -12.49 -3.92 13.32
C ALA A 28 -12.37 -2.45 12.87
N TYR A 29 -13.24 -1.99 11.97
CA TYR A 29 -13.16 -0.66 11.40
C TYR A 29 -12.92 0.44 12.47
N SER A 30 -11.96 1.32 12.22
CA SER A 30 -11.41 2.28 13.19
C SER A 30 -12.40 3.25 13.83
N SER A 31 -13.55 3.47 13.18
CA SER A 31 -14.62 4.34 13.67
C SER A 31 -15.78 3.58 14.34
N ILE A 32 -15.70 2.27 14.47
CA ILE A 32 -16.66 1.44 15.20
C ILE A 32 -16.06 1.08 16.57
N GLU A 33 -16.64 1.60 17.64
CA GLU A 33 -16.24 1.24 18.99
C GLU A 33 -16.75 -0.17 19.37
N GLU A 34 -16.11 -0.81 20.34
CA GLU A 34 -16.45 -2.20 20.73
C GLU A 34 -17.90 -2.34 21.17
N GLU A 35 -18.45 -1.33 21.86
CA GLU A 35 -19.83 -1.30 22.34
C GLU A 35 -20.84 -1.19 21.19
N GLN A 36 -20.45 -0.66 20.05
CA GLN A 36 -21.30 -0.50 18.87
C GLN A 36 -21.38 -1.76 18.01
N ARG A 37 -20.47 -2.73 18.19
CA ARG A 37 -20.43 -3.95 17.36
C ARG A 37 -21.73 -4.74 17.36
N GLY A 38 -22.40 -4.83 18.51
CA GLY A 38 -23.74 -5.45 18.61
C GLY A 38 -24.78 -4.72 17.77
N GLU A 39 -24.80 -3.40 17.79
CA GLU A 39 -25.70 -2.56 17.00
C GLU A 39 -25.44 -2.73 15.49
N VAL A 40 -24.18 -2.80 15.07
CA VAL A 40 -23.79 -3.05 13.67
C VAL A 40 -24.33 -4.40 13.19
N ILE A 41 -24.18 -5.46 14.00
CA ILE A 41 -24.70 -6.79 13.65
C ILE A 41 -26.21 -6.71 13.44
N GLU A 42 -26.94 -6.06 14.34
CA GLU A 42 -28.41 -5.95 14.26
C GLU A 42 -28.87 -5.11 13.05
N LYS A 43 -28.24 -3.95 12.83
CA LYS A 43 -28.68 -2.99 11.82
C LYS A 43 -28.17 -3.30 10.40
N CYS A 44 -27.00 -3.93 10.30
CA CYS A 44 -26.33 -4.12 9.01
C CYS A 44 -26.25 -5.61 8.61
N TYR A 45 -25.81 -6.49 9.52
CA TYR A 45 -25.50 -7.86 9.14
C TYR A 45 -26.71 -8.80 9.14
N LYS A 46 -27.65 -8.65 10.08
CA LYS A 46 -28.90 -9.44 10.04
C LYS A 46 -29.75 -9.09 8.83
N PRO A 47 -29.95 -7.80 8.44
CA PRO A 47 -30.63 -7.46 7.20
C PRO A 47 -29.95 -8.03 5.94
N LEU A 48 -28.59 -8.05 5.91
CA LEU A 48 -27.86 -8.63 4.79
C LEU A 48 -28.16 -10.12 4.60
N LEU A 49 -28.25 -10.92 5.70
CA LEU A 49 -28.64 -12.33 5.58
C LEU A 49 -30.09 -12.48 5.04
N ARG A 50 -31.02 -11.61 5.46
CA ARG A 50 -32.38 -11.60 4.90
C ARG A 50 -32.40 -11.25 3.41
N LEU A 51 -31.58 -10.28 3.00
CA LEU A 51 -31.40 -9.95 1.59
C LEU A 51 -30.88 -11.18 0.79
N ALA A 52 -29.84 -11.85 1.30
CA ALA A 52 -29.28 -13.04 0.68
C ALA A 52 -30.28 -14.20 0.60
N GLU A 53 -31.07 -14.44 1.65
CA GLU A 53 -32.08 -15.50 1.67
C GLU A 53 -33.15 -15.29 0.59
N ARG A 54 -33.57 -14.04 0.37
CA ARG A 54 -34.63 -13.71 -0.60
C ARG A 54 -34.14 -13.58 -2.03
N PHE A 55 -32.98 -12.94 -2.23
CA PHE A 55 -32.49 -12.50 -3.53
C PHE A 55 -31.10 -13.02 -3.88
N GLY A 56 -30.49 -13.86 -3.05
CA GLY A 56 -29.19 -14.47 -3.36
C GLY A 56 -29.22 -15.32 -4.63
N PRO A 57 -28.02 -15.54 -5.26
CA PRO A 57 -26.73 -15.54 -4.56
C PRO A 57 -26.10 -14.15 -4.32
N ILE A 58 -25.49 -13.97 -3.15
CA ILE A 58 -24.77 -12.75 -2.77
C ILE A 58 -23.41 -13.14 -2.16
N GLY A 59 -22.35 -12.43 -2.50
CA GLY A 59 -21.06 -12.56 -1.84
C GLY A 59 -21.08 -11.88 -0.44
N ILE A 60 -20.50 -12.54 0.53
CA ILE A 60 -20.20 -11.94 1.85
C ILE A 60 -18.72 -12.15 2.13
N GLU A 61 -18.00 -11.05 2.34
CA GLU A 61 -16.60 -11.07 2.73
C GLU A 61 -16.46 -10.60 4.17
N ALA A 62 -15.67 -11.33 4.95
CA ALA A 62 -15.33 -10.95 6.31
C ALA A 62 -13.97 -11.51 6.74
N SER A 63 -13.22 -10.70 7.50
CA SER A 63 -12.01 -11.18 8.17
C SER A 63 -12.32 -12.21 9.25
N GLY A 64 -11.34 -13.07 9.56
CA GLY A 64 -11.46 -14.03 10.66
C GLY A 64 -11.76 -13.35 11.99
N PHE A 65 -11.17 -12.16 12.24
CA PHE A 65 -11.47 -11.35 13.42
C PHE A 65 -12.95 -10.94 13.48
N THR A 66 -13.49 -10.43 12.38
CA THR A 66 -14.91 -10.03 12.32
C THR A 66 -15.84 -11.22 12.58
N LEU A 67 -15.54 -12.41 12.03
CA LEU A 67 -16.34 -13.61 12.30
C LEU A 67 -16.26 -14.07 13.75
N GLU A 68 -15.10 -14.01 14.40
CA GLU A 68 -14.96 -14.34 15.84
C GLU A 68 -15.78 -13.35 16.70
N GLU A 69 -15.75 -12.06 16.36
CA GLU A 69 -16.54 -11.04 17.06
C GLU A 69 -18.05 -11.23 16.89
N ILE A 70 -18.49 -11.65 15.69
CA ILE A 70 -19.90 -12.00 15.45
C ILE A 70 -20.27 -13.26 16.21
N ALA A 71 -19.44 -14.32 16.15
CA ALA A 71 -19.71 -15.58 16.87
C ALA A 71 -19.84 -15.39 18.38
N LEU A 72 -19.10 -14.43 18.95
CA LEU A 72 -19.18 -14.09 20.36
C LEU A 72 -20.50 -13.37 20.73
N ARG A 73 -21.03 -12.51 19.86
CA ARG A 73 -22.18 -11.62 20.14
C ARG A 73 -23.50 -12.14 19.59
N SER A 74 -23.47 -12.87 18.50
CA SER A 74 -24.64 -13.35 17.76
C SER A 74 -24.32 -14.71 17.10
N PRO A 75 -24.15 -15.79 17.87
CA PRO A 75 -23.83 -17.11 17.33
C PRO A 75 -24.89 -17.63 16.35
N GLU A 76 -26.15 -17.22 16.51
CA GLU A 76 -27.23 -17.52 15.60
C GLU A 76 -26.97 -16.95 14.18
N TRP A 77 -26.35 -15.78 14.08
CA TRP A 77 -25.97 -15.20 12.78
C TRP A 77 -24.97 -16.10 12.01
N ILE A 78 -23.99 -16.67 12.72
CA ILE A 78 -23.03 -17.63 12.13
C ILE A 78 -23.77 -18.89 11.67
N ALA A 79 -24.73 -19.40 12.42
CA ALA A 79 -25.54 -20.55 12.03
C ALA A 79 -26.38 -20.26 10.78
N ASP A 80 -27.00 -19.10 10.70
CA ASP A 80 -27.75 -18.66 9.52
C ASP A 80 -26.85 -18.46 8.30
N LEU A 81 -25.68 -17.84 8.45
CA LEU A 81 -24.71 -17.70 7.38
C LEU A 81 -24.28 -19.08 6.84
N LYS A 82 -23.97 -20.00 7.73
CA LYS A 82 -23.61 -21.39 7.34
C LYS A 82 -24.72 -22.08 6.57
N ARG A 83 -25.97 -21.93 7.01
CA ARG A 83 -27.16 -22.44 6.33
C ARG A 83 -27.30 -21.87 4.92
N LEU A 84 -27.11 -20.53 4.77
CA LEU A 84 -27.23 -19.86 3.48
C LEU A 84 -26.10 -20.23 2.51
N ILE A 85 -24.88 -20.44 3.02
CA ILE A 85 -23.77 -20.95 2.22
C ILE A 85 -24.11 -22.35 1.69
N ALA A 86 -24.57 -23.25 2.56
CA ALA A 86 -24.96 -24.62 2.17
C ALA A 86 -26.11 -24.65 1.15
N ALA A 87 -27.02 -23.65 1.22
CA ALA A 87 -28.11 -23.48 0.26
C ALA A 87 -27.71 -22.78 -1.06
N GLY A 88 -26.44 -22.40 -1.23
CA GLY A 88 -25.95 -21.67 -2.41
C GLY A 88 -26.48 -20.23 -2.51
N LYS A 89 -27.03 -19.68 -1.43
CA LYS A 89 -27.54 -18.31 -1.34
C LYS A 89 -26.45 -17.28 -1.00
N VAL A 90 -25.34 -17.75 -0.42
CA VAL A 90 -24.17 -16.94 -0.09
C VAL A 90 -22.92 -17.61 -0.62
N GLU A 91 -22.07 -16.85 -1.33
CA GLU A 91 -20.67 -17.15 -1.58
C GLU A 91 -19.83 -16.47 -0.50
N PHE A 92 -19.08 -17.24 0.30
CA PHE A 92 -18.19 -16.67 1.27
C PHE A 92 -16.83 -16.35 0.64
N ILE A 93 -16.38 -15.10 0.78
CA ILE A 93 -15.13 -14.57 0.25
C ILE A 93 -14.17 -14.34 1.43
N GLY A 94 -12.94 -14.83 1.31
CA GLY A 94 -11.92 -14.68 2.33
C GLY A 94 -11.08 -13.42 2.16
N CYS A 95 -10.31 -13.05 3.21
CA CYS A 95 -9.31 -11.97 3.15
C CYS A 95 -8.17 -12.14 4.19
N GLY A 96 -8.23 -13.23 4.98
CA GLY A 96 -7.32 -13.48 6.09
C GLY A 96 -7.93 -13.19 7.47
N TYR A 97 -7.09 -13.18 8.50
CA TYR A 97 -7.53 -12.95 9.87
C TYR A 97 -7.91 -11.49 10.14
N SER A 98 -7.12 -10.55 9.63
CA SER A 98 -7.33 -9.10 9.78
C SER A 98 -7.13 -8.39 8.44
N GLN A 99 -7.64 -7.16 8.35
CA GLN A 99 -7.49 -6.29 7.18
C GLN A 99 -6.06 -5.74 7.12
N MET A 100 -5.17 -6.46 6.44
CA MET A 100 -3.74 -6.13 6.38
C MET A 100 -3.35 -5.63 4.99
N ILE A 101 -2.47 -4.63 4.96
CA ILE A 101 -1.90 -4.14 3.69
C ILE A 101 -0.71 -5.02 3.33
N GLY A 102 -0.93 -6.04 2.50
CA GLY A 102 0.10 -7.01 2.11
C GLY A 102 1.40 -6.35 1.64
N PRO A 103 1.36 -5.33 0.74
CA PRO A 103 2.56 -4.65 0.27
C PRO A 103 3.35 -3.84 1.33
N LEU A 104 2.93 -3.79 2.58
CA LEU A 104 3.64 -3.13 3.68
C LEU A 104 4.25 -4.09 4.71
N VAL A 105 3.90 -5.36 4.67
CA VAL A 105 4.32 -6.32 5.68
C VAL A 105 5.22 -7.42 5.08
N PRO A 106 6.15 -8.01 5.85
CA PRO A 106 6.92 -9.17 5.41
C PRO A 106 6.01 -10.32 4.98
N TRP A 107 6.39 -11.05 3.94
CA TRP A 107 5.55 -12.11 3.35
C TRP A 107 5.04 -13.15 4.37
N ARG A 108 5.87 -13.51 5.38
CA ARG A 108 5.48 -14.47 6.45
C ARG A 108 4.30 -13.98 7.28
N VAL A 109 4.13 -12.67 7.43
CA VAL A 109 2.99 -12.08 8.16
C VAL A 109 1.72 -12.22 7.35
N THR A 110 1.79 -11.97 6.03
CA THR A 110 0.66 -12.20 5.12
C THR A 110 0.29 -13.69 5.08
N GLU A 111 1.27 -14.59 4.97
CA GLU A 111 1.05 -16.04 5.02
C GLU A 111 0.36 -16.47 6.32
N ALA A 112 0.84 -15.99 7.47
CA ALA A 112 0.21 -16.27 8.76
C ALA A 112 -1.23 -15.72 8.84
N ASN A 113 -1.45 -14.51 8.36
CA ASN A 113 -2.77 -13.88 8.30
C ASN A 113 -3.78 -14.71 7.50
N LEU A 114 -3.38 -15.16 6.30
CA LEU A 114 -4.22 -16.01 5.44
C LEU A 114 -4.49 -17.37 6.10
N LYS A 115 -3.46 -18.03 6.63
CA LYS A 115 -3.58 -19.33 7.29
C LYS A 115 -4.50 -19.27 8.51
N ILE A 116 -4.36 -18.26 9.36
CA ILE A 116 -5.19 -18.08 10.56
C ILE A 116 -6.63 -17.79 10.16
N GLY A 117 -6.86 -16.91 9.17
CA GLY A 117 -8.19 -16.62 8.64
C GLY A 117 -8.87 -17.86 8.10
N ASN A 118 -8.20 -18.62 7.23
CA ASN A 118 -8.73 -19.87 6.67
C ASN A 118 -9.08 -20.90 7.75
N GLY A 119 -8.26 -21.02 8.80
CA GLY A 119 -8.56 -21.85 9.94
C GLY A 119 -9.84 -21.47 10.68
N ILE A 120 -10.10 -20.17 10.81
CA ILE A 120 -11.33 -19.64 11.42
C ILE A 120 -12.54 -19.89 10.51
N TYR A 121 -12.42 -19.66 9.19
CA TYR A 121 -13.47 -19.95 8.21
C TYR A 121 -13.89 -21.42 8.26
N GLN A 122 -12.91 -22.31 8.26
CA GLN A 122 -13.18 -23.75 8.38
C GLN A 122 -13.85 -24.09 9.71
N LYS A 123 -13.37 -23.50 10.83
CA LYS A 123 -13.92 -23.78 12.17
C LYS A 123 -15.36 -23.27 12.33
N LEU A 124 -15.64 -22.04 11.94
CA LEU A 124 -16.93 -21.39 12.17
C LEU A 124 -17.97 -21.69 11.09
N LEU A 125 -17.54 -21.72 9.82
CA LEU A 125 -18.44 -21.85 8.68
C LEU A 125 -18.39 -23.24 8.03
N GLY A 126 -17.30 -23.99 8.21
CA GLY A 126 -17.07 -25.27 7.56
C GLY A 126 -16.70 -25.14 6.09
N VAL A 127 -16.16 -24.01 5.68
CA VAL A 127 -15.79 -23.73 4.27
C VAL A 127 -14.33 -23.31 4.13
N ALA A 128 -13.75 -23.63 2.96
CA ALA A 128 -12.53 -23.06 2.43
C ALA A 128 -12.92 -22.13 1.28
N PRO A 129 -12.85 -20.79 1.43
CA PRO A 129 -13.25 -19.89 0.37
C PRO A 129 -12.32 -20.01 -0.84
N ARG A 130 -12.90 -20.05 -2.04
CA ARG A 130 -12.14 -20.10 -3.30
C ARG A 130 -11.67 -18.74 -3.76
N ILE A 131 -12.33 -17.67 -3.31
CA ILE A 131 -12.11 -16.29 -3.74
C ILE A 131 -11.62 -15.47 -2.54
N ALA A 132 -10.60 -14.65 -2.75
CA ALA A 132 -10.15 -13.68 -1.76
C ALA A 132 -10.34 -12.23 -2.24
N LEU A 133 -10.74 -11.35 -1.31
CA LEU A 133 -10.64 -9.91 -1.50
C LEU A 133 -9.22 -9.46 -1.13
N VAL A 134 -8.56 -8.72 -2.02
CA VAL A 134 -7.31 -8.05 -1.68
C VAL A 134 -7.62 -6.87 -0.77
N ASN A 135 -7.10 -6.91 0.46
CA ASN A 135 -7.42 -5.91 1.49
C ASN A 135 -7.08 -4.49 1.02
N GLU A 136 -8.03 -3.55 1.18
CA GLU A 136 -7.95 -2.17 0.72
C GLU A 136 -7.64 -2.04 -0.78
N GLN A 137 -7.77 -3.13 -1.56
CA GLN A 137 -7.38 -3.23 -2.96
C GLN A 137 -5.88 -2.95 -3.21
N ALA A 138 -5.05 -3.01 -2.16
CA ALA A 138 -3.61 -2.78 -2.26
C ALA A 138 -2.92 -4.05 -2.79
N TYR A 139 -2.73 -4.10 -4.11
CA TYR A 139 -2.20 -5.27 -4.82
C TYR A 139 -0.70 -5.11 -5.11
N SER A 140 0.01 -6.24 -5.11
CA SER A 140 1.32 -6.41 -5.74
C SER A 140 1.43 -7.81 -6.36
N GLY A 141 2.24 -7.95 -7.40
CA GLY A 141 2.51 -9.26 -8.01
C GLY A 141 3.10 -10.26 -7.03
N GLY A 142 3.84 -9.80 -6.03
CA GLY A 142 4.40 -10.64 -4.98
C GLY A 142 3.38 -11.37 -4.11
N LEU A 143 2.15 -10.85 -4.01
CA LEU A 143 1.10 -11.47 -3.19
C LEU A 143 0.45 -12.68 -3.86
N VAL A 144 0.46 -12.78 -5.19
CA VAL A 144 -0.25 -13.82 -5.95
C VAL A 144 0.12 -15.23 -5.48
N GLY A 145 1.43 -15.49 -5.33
CA GLY A 145 1.92 -16.78 -4.85
C GLY A 145 1.40 -17.14 -3.46
N LEU A 146 1.29 -16.15 -2.54
CA LEU A 146 0.80 -16.37 -1.19
C LEU A 146 -0.69 -16.74 -1.15
N TYR A 147 -1.52 -16.10 -2.00
CA TYR A 147 -2.93 -16.46 -2.12
C TYR A 147 -3.12 -17.86 -2.70
N LEU A 148 -2.36 -18.21 -3.76
CA LEU A 148 -2.38 -19.58 -4.33
C LEU A 148 -1.95 -20.63 -3.31
N ASP A 149 -0.85 -20.37 -2.57
CA ASP A 149 -0.35 -21.27 -1.52
C ASP A 149 -1.34 -21.42 -0.36
N ALA A 150 -2.18 -20.39 -0.11
CA ALA A 150 -3.26 -20.44 0.87
C ALA A 150 -4.53 -21.15 0.38
N GLY A 151 -4.57 -21.59 -0.89
CA GLY A 151 -5.67 -22.36 -1.47
C GLY A 151 -6.77 -21.54 -2.14
N TYR A 152 -6.51 -20.27 -2.46
CA TYR A 152 -7.44 -19.45 -3.23
C TYR A 152 -7.26 -19.68 -4.74
N ASP A 153 -8.37 -19.73 -5.45
CA ASP A 153 -8.41 -19.86 -6.92
C ASP A 153 -8.46 -18.49 -7.61
N ALA A 154 -9.01 -17.49 -6.93
CA ALA A 154 -9.26 -16.17 -7.50
C ALA A 154 -9.08 -15.01 -6.49
N LEU A 155 -8.78 -13.82 -7.04
CA LEU A 155 -8.78 -12.54 -6.34
C LEU A 155 -9.89 -11.63 -6.85
N ILE A 156 -10.37 -10.73 -5.99
CA ILE A 156 -11.21 -9.59 -6.39
C ILE A 156 -10.38 -8.32 -6.25
N MET A 157 -10.36 -7.50 -7.31
CA MET A 157 -9.69 -6.21 -7.40
C MET A 157 -10.59 -5.15 -8.03
N ASP A 158 -10.37 -3.88 -7.70
CA ASP A 158 -11.02 -2.76 -8.37
C ASP A 158 -10.48 -2.58 -9.80
N TRP A 159 -11.36 -2.53 -10.80
CA TRP A 159 -10.99 -2.30 -12.20
C TRP A 159 -10.49 -0.86 -12.44
N ASP A 160 -11.10 0.11 -11.77
CA ASP A 160 -10.94 1.52 -12.13
C ASP A 160 -9.49 2.05 -11.97
N ASN A 161 -8.68 1.45 -11.10
CA ASN A 161 -7.27 1.83 -10.94
C ASN A 161 -6.40 1.18 -12.02
N PRO A 162 -6.25 -0.15 -12.11
CA PRO A 162 -5.43 -0.77 -13.16
C PRO A 162 -5.90 -0.42 -14.57
N GLY A 163 -7.21 -0.41 -14.82
CA GLY A 163 -7.78 -0.04 -16.12
C GLY A 163 -7.51 1.40 -16.55
N SER A 164 -7.19 2.31 -15.60
CA SER A 164 -6.80 3.69 -15.92
C SER A 164 -5.30 3.87 -16.16
N THR A 165 -4.49 2.87 -15.80
CA THR A 165 -3.01 2.93 -15.90
C THR A 165 -2.44 2.10 -17.02
N HIS A 166 -3.28 1.28 -17.65
CA HIS A 166 -2.92 0.42 -18.78
C HIS A 166 -3.79 0.73 -20.00
N ASP A 167 -3.26 0.50 -21.18
CA ASP A 167 -3.99 0.67 -22.45
C ASP A 167 -4.72 -0.63 -22.82
N TRP A 168 -5.54 -1.13 -21.88
CA TRP A 168 -6.36 -2.33 -22.11
C TRP A 168 -7.71 -1.98 -22.71
N PRO A 169 -8.27 -2.86 -23.56
CA PRO A 169 -9.65 -2.69 -24.02
C PRO A 169 -10.64 -2.61 -22.85
N ALA A 170 -11.64 -1.76 -22.94
CA ALA A 170 -12.66 -1.60 -21.89
C ALA A 170 -13.37 -2.92 -21.53
N GLU A 171 -13.50 -3.84 -22.50
CA GLU A 171 -14.09 -5.18 -22.32
C GLU A 171 -13.32 -6.02 -21.28
N THR A 172 -12.03 -5.77 -21.08
CA THR A 172 -11.21 -6.43 -20.06
C THR A 172 -11.81 -6.30 -18.66
N GLY A 173 -12.47 -5.18 -18.37
CA GLY A 173 -13.14 -4.91 -17.07
C GLY A 173 -14.49 -5.61 -16.90
N TYR A 174 -14.97 -6.32 -17.93
CA TYR A 174 -16.24 -7.02 -17.91
C TYR A 174 -16.13 -8.55 -18.02
N ALA A 175 -14.92 -9.07 -17.91
CA ALA A 175 -14.67 -10.51 -18.00
C ALA A 175 -13.62 -10.93 -16.96
N THR A 176 -13.68 -12.17 -16.55
CA THR A 176 -12.66 -12.77 -15.67
C THR A 176 -11.32 -12.79 -16.40
N GLN A 177 -10.29 -12.30 -15.74
CA GLN A 177 -8.91 -12.27 -16.22
C GLN A 177 -8.01 -13.15 -15.36
N ARG A 178 -6.70 -13.04 -15.55
CA ARG A 178 -5.70 -13.64 -14.65
C ARG A 178 -4.67 -12.60 -14.25
N ALA A 179 -4.35 -12.53 -12.96
CA ALA A 179 -3.28 -11.68 -12.45
C ALA A 179 -1.95 -12.46 -12.42
N LEU A 180 -0.91 -11.91 -13.03
CA LEU A 180 0.44 -12.49 -13.06
C LEU A 180 1.17 -12.19 -11.75
N GLY A 181 1.71 -13.21 -11.10
CA GLY A 181 2.54 -13.11 -9.91
C GLY A 181 4.02 -12.88 -10.22
N ALA A 182 4.75 -12.40 -9.22
CA ALA A 182 6.21 -12.22 -9.29
C ALA A 182 6.96 -13.55 -9.48
N ASP A 183 6.41 -14.66 -9.00
CA ASP A 183 6.91 -16.01 -9.15
C ASP A 183 6.54 -16.67 -10.50
N GLY A 184 5.90 -15.94 -11.40
CA GLY A 184 5.44 -16.40 -12.71
C GLY A 184 4.15 -17.21 -12.71
N ARG A 185 3.58 -17.56 -11.55
CA ARG A 185 2.25 -18.15 -11.45
C ARG A 185 1.17 -17.09 -11.71
N SER A 186 -0.04 -17.53 -12.02
CA SER A 186 -1.17 -16.60 -12.21
C SER A 186 -2.41 -17.11 -11.51
N ILE A 187 -3.21 -16.18 -10.98
CA ILE A 187 -4.48 -16.44 -10.28
C ILE A 187 -5.63 -15.82 -11.06
N ALA A 188 -6.83 -16.41 -11.02
CA ALA A 188 -8.00 -15.81 -11.64
C ALA A 188 -8.33 -14.46 -10.96
N LEU A 189 -8.87 -13.52 -11.74
CA LEU A 189 -9.12 -12.15 -11.31
C LEU A 189 -10.52 -11.72 -11.69
N LEU A 190 -11.35 -11.47 -10.69
CA LEU A 190 -12.67 -10.85 -10.81
C LEU A 190 -12.55 -9.35 -10.56
N TRP A 191 -13.26 -8.57 -11.36
CA TRP A 191 -13.24 -7.12 -11.22
C TRP A 191 -14.42 -6.61 -10.40
N SER A 192 -14.16 -5.82 -9.37
CA SER A 192 -15.14 -4.91 -8.79
C SER A 192 -15.13 -3.59 -9.55
N ASN A 193 -16.21 -2.82 -9.45
CA ASN A 193 -16.37 -1.56 -10.17
C ASN A 193 -16.83 -0.46 -9.22
N THR A 194 -15.98 0.55 -9.03
CA THR A 194 -16.26 1.66 -8.11
C THR A 194 -17.52 2.46 -8.52
N VAL A 195 -17.73 2.67 -9.82
CA VAL A 195 -18.90 3.44 -10.29
C VAL A 195 -20.19 2.66 -10.04
N ALA A 196 -20.19 1.35 -10.28
CA ALA A 196 -21.37 0.51 -10.08
C ALA A 196 -21.83 0.52 -8.62
N PHE A 197 -20.92 0.24 -7.66
CA PHE A 197 -21.32 0.22 -6.26
C PHE A 197 -21.74 1.61 -5.74
N GLN A 198 -21.09 2.69 -6.18
CA GLN A 198 -21.50 4.05 -5.82
C GLN A 198 -22.90 4.39 -6.34
N LYS A 199 -23.29 3.92 -7.52
CA LYS A 199 -24.64 4.09 -8.04
C LYS A 199 -25.68 3.38 -7.18
N LEU A 200 -25.40 2.14 -6.74
CA LEU A 200 -26.29 1.41 -5.83
C LEU A 200 -26.40 2.10 -4.47
N GLN A 201 -25.27 2.58 -3.91
CA GLN A 201 -25.27 3.35 -2.67
C GLN A 201 -26.14 4.60 -2.79
N ARG A 202 -25.97 5.39 -3.84
CA ARG A 202 -26.76 6.61 -4.08
C ARG A 202 -28.25 6.33 -4.20
N TYR A 203 -28.61 5.20 -4.82
CA TYR A 203 -30.02 4.76 -4.83
C TYR A 203 -30.49 4.40 -3.41
N ALA A 204 -29.73 3.60 -2.67
CA ALA A 204 -30.11 3.21 -1.31
C ALA A 204 -30.23 4.42 -0.37
N HIS A 205 -29.35 5.41 -0.51
CA HIS A 205 -29.40 6.66 0.26
C HIS A 205 -30.52 7.63 -0.19
N GLY A 206 -31.10 7.40 -1.37
CA GLY A 206 -32.22 8.22 -1.90
C GLY A 206 -31.78 9.38 -2.79
N ASP A 207 -30.51 9.43 -3.20
CA ASP A 207 -29.97 10.48 -4.06
C ASP A 207 -30.42 10.34 -5.52
N ILE A 208 -30.76 9.12 -5.95
CA ILE A 208 -31.24 8.83 -7.31
C ILE A 208 -32.42 7.85 -7.25
N PRO A 209 -33.39 7.93 -8.19
CA PRO A 209 -34.48 6.96 -8.29
C PRO A 209 -33.98 5.60 -8.79
N LEU A 210 -34.76 4.52 -8.53
CA LEU A 210 -34.49 3.17 -8.98
C LEU A 210 -34.32 3.08 -10.50
N GLU A 211 -35.16 3.77 -11.27
CA GLU A 211 -35.09 3.73 -12.73
C GLU A 211 -33.75 4.28 -13.28
N ASP A 212 -33.19 5.32 -12.67
CA ASP A 212 -31.88 5.86 -13.06
C ASP A 212 -30.77 4.83 -12.79
N TYR A 213 -30.89 4.08 -11.69
CA TYR A 213 -29.97 2.99 -11.38
C TYR A 213 -30.10 1.84 -12.40
N LEU A 214 -31.33 1.40 -12.70
CA LEU A 214 -31.56 0.35 -13.70
C LEU A 214 -31.14 0.79 -15.11
N ALA A 215 -31.39 2.05 -15.48
CA ALA A 215 -30.91 2.61 -16.74
C ALA A 215 -29.36 2.59 -16.83
N TYR A 216 -28.65 2.80 -15.70
CA TYR A 216 -27.22 2.61 -15.65
C TYR A 216 -26.81 1.16 -15.91
N ILE A 217 -27.46 0.18 -15.27
CA ILE A 217 -27.18 -1.25 -15.45
C ILE A 217 -27.41 -1.68 -16.92
N ARG A 218 -28.54 -1.28 -17.52
CA ARG A 218 -28.83 -1.59 -18.95
C ARG A 218 -27.73 -1.11 -19.89
N ARG A 219 -27.12 0.05 -19.62
CA ARG A 219 -26.02 0.58 -20.42
C ARG A 219 -24.71 -0.20 -20.29
N GLN A 220 -24.57 -1.07 -19.28
CA GLN A 220 -23.38 -1.92 -19.14
C GLN A 220 -23.46 -3.20 -19.99
N ARG A 221 -24.62 -3.53 -20.59
CA ARG A 221 -24.75 -4.66 -21.52
C ARG A 221 -23.91 -4.40 -22.78
N GLY A 222 -23.27 -5.44 -23.26
CA GLY A 222 -22.48 -5.44 -24.51
C GLY A 222 -23.11 -6.33 -25.58
N ALA A 223 -22.42 -6.45 -26.74
CA ALA A 223 -22.80 -7.40 -27.77
C ALA A 223 -22.45 -8.84 -27.35
N ALA A 224 -21.40 -9.02 -26.56
CA ALA A 224 -21.01 -10.30 -25.97
C ALA A 224 -21.51 -10.40 -24.52
N GLU A 225 -21.40 -11.61 -23.96
CA GLU A 225 -21.60 -11.84 -22.53
C GLU A 225 -20.60 -11.05 -21.70
N ARG A 226 -21.07 -10.48 -20.60
CA ARG A 226 -20.29 -9.63 -19.68
C ARG A 226 -20.61 -9.99 -18.23
N SER A 227 -19.66 -9.70 -17.32
CA SER A 227 -19.87 -9.73 -15.89
C SER A 227 -19.70 -8.33 -15.28
N LEU A 228 -20.51 -7.97 -14.28
CA LEU A 228 -20.47 -6.70 -13.58
C LEU A 228 -20.70 -6.91 -12.09
N CYS A 229 -19.74 -6.44 -11.27
CA CYS A 229 -19.93 -6.34 -9.84
C CYS A 229 -20.77 -5.10 -9.50
N VAL A 230 -22.01 -5.31 -9.08
CA VAL A 230 -22.93 -4.20 -8.79
C VAL A 230 -22.75 -3.61 -7.39
N TYR A 231 -22.15 -4.39 -6.46
CA TYR A 231 -21.78 -3.92 -5.13
C TYR A 231 -20.50 -4.58 -4.62
N ALA A 232 -19.58 -3.77 -4.08
CA ALA A 232 -18.27 -4.19 -3.59
C ALA A 232 -17.77 -3.22 -2.51
N SER A 233 -18.51 -3.06 -1.41
CA SER A 233 -18.16 -2.10 -0.36
C SER A 233 -18.75 -2.50 0.99
N ASP A 234 -18.55 -1.62 1.99
CA ASP A 234 -18.90 -1.83 3.39
C ASP A 234 -20.42 -2.00 3.58
N ALA A 235 -20.85 -3.01 4.33
CA ALA A 235 -22.24 -3.20 4.74
C ALA A 235 -22.68 -2.17 5.81
N GLU A 236 -21.73 -1.68 6.59
CA GLU A 236 -21.95 -0.75 7.72
C GLU A 236 -22.39 0.65 7.28
N ILE A 237 -22.32 0.95 5.98
CA ILE A 237 -22.80 2.23 5.45
C ILE A 237 -24.34 2.30 5.42
N PHE A 238 -25.01 1.15 5.42
CA PHE A 238 -26.47 1.08 5.39
C PHE A 238 -27.06 1.05 6.80
N ASP A 239 -27.95 1.98 7.09
CA ASP A 239 -28.69 2.15 8.36
C ASP A 239 -27.81 2.35 9.63
N PHE A 240 -26.47 2.45 9.51
CA PHE A 240 -25.58 2.69 10.65
C PHE A 240 -24.66 3.89 10.43
N ARG A 241 -23.87 3.92 9.35
CA ARG A 241 -22.89 4.98 9.00
C ARG A 241 -21.92 5.28 10.14
N PRO A 242 -20.78 4.54 10.24
CA PRO A 242 -19.74 4.83 11.22
C PRO A 242 -19.34 6.31 11.20
N GLY A 243 -19.06 6.90 12.35
CA GLY A 243 -18.96 8.35 12.64
C GLY A 243 -18.07 9.23 11.75
N ARG A 244 -17.37 8.69 10.73
CA ARG A 244 -16.64 9.44 9.71
C ARG A 244 -17.56 10.14 8.68
N TYR A 245 -18.78 9.67 8.53
CA TYR A 245 -19.74 10.10 7.50
C TYR A 245 -20.62 11.28 7.95
N LYS A 246 -20.04 12.24 8.63
CA LYS A 246 -20.77 13.43 9.13
C LYS A 246 -21.34 14.33 8.03
N THR A 247 -20.77 14.22 6.82
CA THR A 247 -21.18 14.99 5.64
C THR A 247 -22.18 14.26 4.76
N GLU A 248 -22.45 12.99 5.04
CA GLU A 248 -23.46 12.22 4.31
C GLU A 248 -24.87 12.55 4.79
N GLU A 249 -25.86 12.34 3.91
CA GLU A 249 -27.25 12.56 4.25
C GLU A 249 -27.68 11.77 5.49
N LYS A 250 -28.61 12.33 6.25
CA LYS A 250 -29.17 11.66 7.42
C LYS A 250 -29.91 10.39 6.98
N ILE A 251 -29.78 9.33 7.78
CA ILE A 251 -30.56 8.10 7.58
C ILE A 251 -32.03 8.46 7.57
N GLY A 252 -32.71 8.10 6.48
CA GLY A 252 -34.13 8.39 6.28
C GLY A 252 -35.04 7.56 7.21
N ALA A 253 -36.32 7.83 7.19
CA ALA A 253 -37.35 7.07 7.94
C ALA A 253 -37.53 5.64 7.38
N ILE A 254 -37.18 5.41 6.10
CA ILE A 254 -37.24 4.09 5.45
C ILE A 254 -35.87 3.48 5.51
N SER A 255 -35.77 2.23 6.01
CA SER A 255 -34.54 1.48 6.04
C SER A 255 -33.92 1.35 4.64
N GLU A 256 -32.62 1.62 4.52
CA GLU A 256 -31.87 1.49 3.28
C GLU A 256 -31.81 0.04 2.79
N TRP A 257 -31.89 -0.93 3.71
CA TRP A 257 -31.99 -2.34 3.36
C TRP A 257 -33.29 -2.68 2.60
N LYS A 258 -34.40 -2.00 2.86
CA LYS A 258 -35.62 -2.17 2.04
C LYS A 258 -35.43 -1.70 0.62
N LYS A 259 -34.73 -0.58 0.42
CA LYS A 259 -34.37 -0.12 -0.93
C LYS A 259 -33.42 -1.08 -1.63
N LEU A 260 -32.46 -1.68 -0.89
CA LEU A 260 -31.62 -2.73 -1.45
C LEU A 260 -32.44 -3.95 -1.87
N GLU A 261 -33.43 -4.39 -1.07
CA GLU A 261 -34.36 -5.47 -1.45
C GLU A 261 -35.10 -5.11 -2.75
N GLU A 262 -35.59 -3.87 -2.89
CA GLU A 262 -36.25 -3.40 -4.12
C GLU A 262 -35.29 -3.43 -5.32
N ALA A 263 -34.04 -2.98 -5.15
CA ALA A 263 -33.02 -3.02 -6.21
C ALA A 263 -32.69 -4.44 -6.64
N PHE A 264 -32.44 -5.35 -5.70
CA PHE A 264 -32.10 -6.75 -6.02
C PHE A 264 -33.28 -7.49 -6.64
N ALA A 265 -34.53 -7.21 -6.20
CA ALA A 265 -35.74 -7.74 -6.85
C ALA A 265 -35.85 -7.26 -8.31
N ALA A 266 -35.59 -5.96 -8.55
CA ALA A 266 -35.61 -5.40 -9.90
C ALA A 266 -34.48 -5.96 -10.79
N LEU A 267 -33.26 -6.12 -10.26
CA LEU A 267 -32.13 -6.70 -10.99
C LEU A 267 -32.39 -8.18 -11.37
N ALA A 268 -33.00 -8.95 -10.50
CA ALA A 268 -33.38 -10.34 -10.78
C ALA A 268 -34.45 -10.47 -11.88
N GLY A 269 -35.28 -9.44 -12.05
CA GLY A 269 -36.31 -9.38 -13.11
C GLY A 269 -35.87 -8.61 -14.37
N GLU A 270 -34.66 -8.05 -14.41
CA GLU A 270 -34.21 -7.20 -15.52
C GLU A 270 -33.89 -8.04 -16.76
N PRO A 271 -34.55 -7.80 -17.91
CA PRO A 271 -34.30 -8.58 -19.12
C PRO A 271 -32.84 -8.53 -19.59
N GLY A 272 -32.27 -9.70 -19.91
CA GLY A 272 -30.88 -9.83 -20.37
C GLY A 272 -29.83 -9.66 -19.25
N CYS A 273 -30.27 -9.69 -17.98
CA CYS A 273 -29.40 -9.79 -16.82
C CYS A 273 -29.61 -11.14 -16.11
N ALA A 274 -28.54 -11.68 -15.51
CA ALA A 274 -28.58 -12.84 -14.65
C ALA A 274 -27.81 -12.56 -13.35
N VAL A 275 -28.39 -12.87 -12.20
CA VAL A 275 -27.70 -12.81 -10.91
C VAL A 275 -26.96 -14.14 -10.69
N VAL A 276 -25.66 -14.06 -10.52
CA VAL A 276 -24.76 -15.24 -10.45
C VAL A 276 -23.90 -15.19 -9.19
N ARG A 277 -23.34 -16.35 -8.78
CA ARG A 277 -22.30 -16.37 -7.73
C ARG A 277 -20.98 -15.88 -8.33
N PRO A 278 -20.15 -15.19 -7.57
CA PRO A 278 -18.79 -14.85 -8.02
C PRO A 278 -17.98 -16.07 -8.53
N CYS A 279 -18.13 -17.25 -7.88
CA CYS A 279 -17.41 -18.44 -8.30
C CYS A 279 -17.87 -19.02 -9.64
N ASP A 280 -19.12 -18.79 -10.08
CA ASP A 280 -19.62 -19.25 -11.37
C ASP A 280 -18.90 -18.58 -12.55
N LEU A 281 -18.30 -17.41 -12.33
CA LEU A 281 -17.54 -16.65 -13.32
C LEU A 281 -16.09 -17.15 -13.48
N LEU A 282 -15.63 -18.08 -12.64
CA LEU A 282 -14.27 -18.62 -12.69
C LEU A 282 -14.12 -19.71 -13.76
N ASP A 283 -15.22 -20.35 -14.14
CA ASP A 283 -15.25 -21.45 -15.11
C ASP A 283 -15.36 -20.95 -16.57
N GLU A 284 -15.43 -19.63 -16.79
CA GLU A 284 -15.43 -19.03 -18.12
C GLU A 284 -14.06 -19.20 -18.80
N PRO A 285 -14.03 -19.49 -20.11
CA PRO A 285 -12.78 -19.72 -20.81
C PRO A 285 -11.90 -18.45 -20.84
N GLY A 286 -10.77 -18.60 -20.23
CA GLY A 286 -9.51 -17.89 -20.35
C GLY A 286 -9.50 -16.42 -20.72
N GLY A 287 -9.60 -15.53 -19.73
CA GLY A 287 -9.17 -14.14 -19.88
C GLY A 287 -7.64 -14.03 -20.10
N ALA A 288 -7.17 -12.85 -20.46
CA ALA A 288 -5.76 -12.57 -20.61
C ALA A 288 -5.03 -12.65 -19.25
N THR A 289 -3.77 -13.03 -19.28
CA THR A 289 -2.87 -12.89 -18.12
C THR A 289 -2.32 -11.47 -18.11
N LEU A 290 -2.63 -10.73 -17.07
CA LEU A 290 -2.34 -9.32 -16.92
C LEU A 290 -1.32 -9.08 -15.82
N ARG A 291 -0.39 -8.17 -16.05
CA ARG A 291 0.43 -7.56 -15.01
C ARG A 291 -0.27 -6.27 -14.60
N LEU A 292 -0.71 -6.18 -13.33
CA LEU A 292 -1.53 -5.06 -12.87
C LEU A 292 -0.70 -3.84 -12.46
N GLU A 293 0.52 -4.07 -12.00
CA GLU A 293 1.46 -3.05 -11.59
C GLU A 293 2.31 -2.54 -12.78
N THR A 294 2.71 -1.27 -12.69
CA THR A 294 3.69 -0.61 -13.59
C THR A 294 4.80 0.03 -12.78
N PRO A 295 5.93 0.42 -13.39
CA PRO A 295 6.94 1.18 -12.67
C PRO A 295 6.42 2.49 -12.07
N ALA A 296 5.47 3.15 -12.73
CA ALA A 296 4.85 4.38 -12.24
C ALA A 296 3.78 4.13 -11.16
N VAL A 297 3.11 2.97 -11.20
CA VAL A 297 2.09 2.54 -10.23
C VAL A 297 2.47 1.14 -9.72
N PRO A 298 3.48 1.02 -8.86
CA PRO A 298 3.99 -0.27 -8.42
C PRO A 298 3.01 -1.04 -7.53
N ILE A 299 2.10 -0.33 -6.88
CA ILE A 299 1.05 -0.89 -6.04
C ILE A 299 -0.29 -0.27 -6.47
N PRO A 300 -1.04 -0.93 -7.37
CA PRO A 300 -2.43 -0.55 -7.64
C PRO A 300 -3.26 -0.63 -6.35
N VAL A 301 -4.15 0.37 -6.17
CA VAL A 301 -5.05 0.44 -5.01
C VAL A 301 -6.46 0.79 -5.52
N LYS A 302 -7.29 1.47 -4.75
CA LYS A 302 -8.61 1.97 -5.18
C LYS A 302 -8.48 3.07 -6.25
N LYS A 303 -9.54 3.32 -7.00
CA LYS A 303 -9.64 4.32 -8.08
C LYS A 303 -9.06 5.70 -7.75
N GLN A 304 -9.31 6.21 -6.56
CA GLN A 304 -8.89 7.56 -6.21
C GLN A 304 -7.41 7.57 -5.84
N ARG A 305 -6.58 8.35 -6.54
CA ARG A 305 -5.13 8.45 -6.31
C ARG A 305 -4.71 8.83 -4.89
N LYS A 306 -5.62 9.40 -4.07
CA LYS A 306 -5.38 9.64 -2.65
C LYS A 306 -5.28 8.34 -1.83
N TYR A 307 -5.81 7.22 -2.31
CA TYR A 307 -5.60 5.91 -1.74
C TYR A 307 -4.32 5.34 -2.35
N ASN A 308 -3.24 5.49 -1.65
CA ASN A 308 -1.94 4.96 -2.04
C ASN A 308 -1.22 4.41 -0.80
N LEU A 309 -0.10 3.75 -0.99
CA LEU A 309 0.59 3.01 0.04
C LEU A 309 1.02 3.87 1.24
N SER A 310 1.36 5.16 1.02
CA SER A 310 1.78 6.07 2.08
C SER A 310 0.73 6.23 3.18
N ARG A 311 -0.57 6.11 2.82
CA ARG A 311 -1.71 6.25 3.72
C ARG A 311 -1.65 5.33 4.95
N TRP A 312 -1.09 4.14 4.81
CA TRP A 312 -1.00 3.14 5.88
C TRP A 312 0.43 2.92 6.38
N ALA A 313 1.41 3.54 5.71
CA ALA A 313 2.82 3.38 6.02
C ALA A 313 3.36 4.48 6.92
N VAL A 314 3.13 5.75 6.54
CA VAL A 314 3.86 6.91 7.06
C VAL A 314 2.95 8.12 7.31
N THR A 315 1.64 7.92 7.43
CA THR A 315 0.66 8.98 7.73
C THR A 315 -0.03 8.72 9.07
N GLY A 316 -1.34 8.81 9.11
CA GLY A 316 -2.16 8.46 10.25
C GLY A 316 -1.86 9.23 11.52
N ARG A 317 -2.01 8.59 12.65
CA ARG A 317 -1.70 9.18 13.95
C ARG A 317 -0.22 9.08 14.30
N ASP A 318 0.37 7.89 14.14
CA ASP A 318 1.82 7.63 14.15
C ASP A 318 2.10 6.25 13.51
N ASP A 319 1.77 6.11 12.23
CA ASP A 319 1.82 4.82 11.53
C ASP A 319 3.25 4.28 11.43
N LEU A 320 4.23 5.17 11.25
CA LEU A 320 5.62 4.75 11.19
C LEU A 320 6.08 4.08 12.48
N PHE A 321 5.69 4.63 13.64
CA PHE A 321 6.00 4.03 14.95
C PHE A 321 5.34 2.68 15.12
N ILE A 322 4.03 2.57 14.81
CA ILE A 322 3.29 1.31 14.94
C ILE A 322 3.91 0.25 14.02
N ASN A 323 4.19 0.61 12.77
CA ASN A 323 4.77 -0.32 11.79
C ASN A 323 6.18 -0.77 12.21
N GLY A 324 7.01 0.13 12.76
CA GLY A 324 8.33 -0.22 13.31
C GLY A 324 8.23 -1.14 14.52
N ALA A 325 7.27 -0.89 15.41
CA ALA A 325 7.02 -1.75 16.57
C ALA A 325 6.52 -3.15 16.16
N CYS A 326 5.62 -3.22 15.15
CA CYS A 326 5.19 -4.49 14.56
C CYS A 326 6.35 -5.23 13.88
N GLN A 327 7.26 -4.51 13.21
CA GLN A 327 8.46 -5.11 12.61
C GLN A 327 9.37 -5.73 13.68
N ARG A 328 9.63 -5.03 14.79
CA ARG A 328 10.40 -5.61 15.91
C ARG A 328 9.73 -6.85 16.47
N LEU A 329 8.43 -6.80 16.69
CA LEU A 329 7.68 -7.96 17.13
C LEU A 329 7.80 -9.13 16.15
N TYR A 330 7.68 -8.87 14.84
CA TYR A 330 7.87 -9.87 13.78
C TYR A 330 9.26 -10.55 13.89
N GLU A 331 10.31 -9.76 13.99
CA GLU A 331 11.70 -10.29 14.11
C GLU A 331 11.87 -11.16 15.35
N ALA A 332 11.29 -10.74 16.49
CA ALA A 332 11.30 -11.52 17.71
C ALA A 332 10.53 -12.84 17.58
N LEU A 333 9.36 -12.84 16.91
CA LEU A 333 8.57 -14.05 16.68
C LEU A 333 9.31 -15.03 15.74
N VAL A 334 9.95 -14.53 14.69
CA VAL A 334 10.77 -15.38 13.81
C VAL A 334 11.96 -15.98 14.54
N ALA A 335 12.64 -15.20 15.39
CA ALA A 335 13.80 -15.67 16.13
C ALA A 335 13.45 -16.69 17.23
N SER A 336 12.23 -16.68 17.77
CA SER A 336 11.79 -17.50 18.90
C SER A 336 10.97 -18.73 18.52
N ASP A 337 10.72 -18.99 17.23
CA ASP A 337 9.76 -20.01 16.75
C ASP A 337 8.42 -19.94 17.50
N ALA A 338 7.83 -18.76 17.50
CA ALA A 338 6.74 -18.39 18.37
C ALA A 338 5.44 -19.12 18.06
N GLU A 339 4.66 -19.38 19.11
CA GLU A 339 3.36 -20.04 19.06
C GLU A 339 2.32 -19.33 18.18
N PRO A 340 1.34 -20.04 17.59
CA PRO A 340 0.35 -19.47 16.67
C PRO A 340 -0.44 -18.27 17.21
N TRP A 341 -0.69 -18.22 18.53
CA TRP A 341 -1.41 -17.09 19.15
C TRP A 341 -0.62 -15.78 19.05
N ALA A 342 0.71 -15.81 19.09
CA ALA A 342 1.56 -14.64 18.99
C ALA A 342 1.53 -14.07 17.56
N TRP A 343 1.53 -14.94 16.55
CA TRP A 343 1.31 -14.54 15.15
C TRP A 343 -0.08 -13.93 14.94
N LYS A 344 -1.11 -14.48 15.59
CA LYS A 344 -2.47 -13.92 15.55
C LYS A 344 -2.50 -12.51 16.15
N GLU A 345 -1.81 -12.29 17.27
CA GLU A 345 -1.68 -10.96 17.89
C GLU A 345 -0.94 -9.98 16.96
N LEU A 346 0.16 -10.40 16.34
CA LEU A 346 0.89 -9.58 15.37
C LEU A 346 0.00 -9.19 14.19
N CYS A 347 -0.76 -10.14 13.61
CA CYS A 347 -1.70 -9.86 12.52
C CYS A 347 -2.76 -8.83 12.94
N TRP A 348 -3.28 -8.92 14.18
CA TRP A 348 -4.22 -7.93 14.68
C TRP A 348 -3.58 -6.55 14.84
N LEU A 349 -2.37 -6.45 15.39
CA LEU A 349 -1.64 -5.19 15.60
C LEU A 349 -1.28 -4.52 14.26
N TRP A 350 -1.09 -5.30 13.19
CA TRP A 350 -0.72 -4.78 11.87
C TRP A 350 -1.92 -4.48 10.95
N ALA A 351 -3.16 -4.63 11.42
CA ALA A 351 -4.35 -4.33 10.63
C ALA A 351 -4.41 -2.86 10.21
N SER A 352 -4.86 -2.60 8.97
CA SER A 352 -5.05 -1.26 8.39
C SER A 352 -6.04 -0.40 9.19
N ASP A 353 -6.96 -1.05 9.89
CA ASP A 353 -7.97 -0.42 10.75
C ASP A 353 -7.37 0.51 11.81
N PHE A 354 -6.11 0.31 12.19
CA PHE A 354 -5.44 1.17 13.16
C PHE A 354 -4.63 2.31 12.55
N ARG A 355 -4.53 2.39 11.22
CA ARG A 355 -3.70 3.39 10.49
C ARG A 355 -4.51 4.62 10.06
N THR A 356 -5.81 4.47 9.87
CA THR A 356 -6.64 5.59 9.39
C THR A 356 -7.83 5.84 10.31
N HIS A 357 -8.24 7.09 10.49
CA HIS A 357 -9.46 7.51 11.22
C HIS A 357 -9.60 6.96 12.66
N ILE A 358 -8.54 6.45 13.26
CA ILE A 358 -8.62 5.81 14.58
C ILE A 358 -9.09 6.76 15.68
N THR A 359 -10.04 6.31 16.51
CA THR A 359 -10.51 7.06 17.68
C THR A 359 -9.44 7.07 18.79
N ALA A 360 -9.54 8.02 19.72
CA ALA A 360 -8.61 8.07 20.86
C ALA A 360 -8.69 6.83 21.74
N LYS A 361 -9.90 6.30 21.96
CA LYS A 361 -10.12 5.09 22.76
C LYS A 361 -9.47 3.86 22.13
N ARG A 362 -9.67 3.65 20.84
CA ARG A 362 -9.07 2.54 20.10
C ARG A 362 -7.55 2.66 20.00
N TRP A 363 -7.03 3.89 19.87
CA TRP A 363 -5.59 4.14 19.92
C TRP A 363 -4.97 3.71 21.25
N THR A 364 -5.57 4.08 22.39
CA THR A 364 -5.10 3.67 23.70
C THR A 364 -5.11 2.15 23.87
N THR A 365 -6.14 1.46 23.33
CA THR A 365 -6.19 -0.01 23.34
C THR A 365 -5.08 -0.62 22.51
N LEU A 366 -4.80 -0.07 21.32
CA LEU A 366 -3.71 -0.50 20.45
C LEU A 366 -2.34 -0.33 21.15
N GLU A 367 -2.07 0.86 21.69
CA GLU A 367 -0.80 1.14 22.40
C GLU A 367 -0.55 0.19 23.57
N ARG A 368 -1.58 -0.08 24.36
CA ARG A 368 -1.49 -1.02 25.50
C ARG A 368 -1.15 -2.43 25.03
N ARG A 369 -1.85 -2.95 24.00
CA ARG A 369 -1.61 -4.29 23.46
C ARG A 369 -0.23 -4.40 22.82
N LEU A 370 0.16 -3.40 22.04
CA LEU A 370 1.46 -3.33 21.41
C LEU A 370 2.60 -3.33 22.43
N SER A 371 2.47 -2.52 23.48
CA SER A 371 3.44 -2.48 24.58
C SER A 371 3.55 -3.82 25.30
N ALA A 372 2.41 -4.47 25.59
CA ALA A 372 2.40 -5.79 26.24
C ALA A 372 3.06 -6.86 25.34
N ALA A 373 2.83 -6.83 24.03
CA ALA A 373 3.44 -7.76 23.10
C ALA A 373 4.97 -7.56 23.02
N LEU A 374 5.44 -6.32 22.94
CA LEU A 374 6.88 -6.00 22.92
C LEU A 374 7.59 -6.37 24.24
N GLN A 375 6.91 -6.22 25.39
CA GLN A 375 7.45 -6.68 26.68
C GLN A 375 7.60 -8.21 26.73
N ARG A 376 6.65 -8.94 26.13
CA ARG A 376 6.69 -10.41 26.08
C ARG A 376 7.72 -10.94 25.09
N PHE A 377 7.95 -10.23 24.00
CA PHE A 377 8.91 -10.59 22.97
C PHE A 377 9.92 -9.43 22.79
N PRO A 378 10.84 -9.25 23.73
CA PRO A 378 11.80 -8.14 23.69
C PRO A 378 12.79 -8.33 22.54
N THR A 379 13.07 -7.24 21.85
CA THR A 379 14.17 -7.15 20.89
C THR A 379 15.29 -6.30 21.49
N PRO A 380 16.56 -6.60 21.20
CA PRO A 380 17.66 -5.74 21.58
C PRO A 380 17.47 -4.33 21.01
N ASP A 381 17.80 -3.32 21.79
CA ASP A 381 17.89 -1.97 21.28
C ASP A 381 18.97 -1.91 20.20
N ALA A 382 18.66 -1.22 19.11
CA ALA A 382 19.65 -1.00 18.07
C ALA A 382 20.84 -0.19 18.64
N PRO A 383 22.10 -0.61 18.42
CA PRO A 383 23.27 0.05 19.00
C PRO A 383 23.32 1.53 18.59
N HIS A 384 23.69 2.40 19.55
CA HIS A 384 23.94 3.80 19.23
C HIS A 384 25.21 3.92 18.35
N PRO A 385 25.26 4.90 17.42
CA PRO A 385 26.48 5.18 16.70
C PRO A 385 27.58 5.58 17.66
N PRO A 386 28.85 5.32 17.33
CA PRO A 386 29.98 5.76 18.13
C PRO A 386 29.96 7.29 18.32
N GLN A 387 30.37 7.74 19.49
CA GLN A 387 30.49 9.16 19.76
C GLN A 387 31.58 9.78 18.87
N PRO A 388 31.39 11.04 18.41
CA PRO A 388 32.38 11.75 17.62
C PRO A 388 33.75 11.80 18.31
N GLN A 389 34.82 11.63 17.53
CA GLN A 389 36.18 11.64 18.03
C GLN A 389 37.05 12.64 17.25
N GLY A 390 38.14 13.09 17.86
CA GLY A 390 39.09 14.02 17.28
C GLY A 390 38.59 15.49 17.26
N LEU A 391 39.36 16.35 16.60
CA LEU A 391 39.06 17.74 16.44
C LEU A 391 37.98 17.94 15.34
N ALA A 392 37.23 19.01 15.45
CA ALA A 392 36.27 19.42 14.42
C ALA A 392 37.00 19.75 13.10
N VAL A 393 36.48 19.27 12.01
CA VAL A 393 36.98 19.53 10.64
C VAL A 393 36.54 20.94 10.22
N THR A 394 37.43 21.69 9.61
CA THR A 394 37.18 23.08 9.17
C THR A 394 37.05 23.22 7.66
N GLU A 395 37.59 22.30 6.88
CA GLU A 395 37.54 22.26 5.43
C GLU A 395 36.10 22.13 4.91
N ARG A 396 35.83 22.77 3.77
CA ARG A 396 34.52 22.66 3.12
C ARG A 396 34.27 21.26 2.57
N HIS A 397 35.22 20.75 1.82
CA HIS A 397 35.13 19.43 1.18
C HIS A 397 35.99 18.44 1.96
N ILE A 398 35.42 17.29 2.23
CA ILE A 398 36.07 16.21 2.96
C ILE A 398 36.11 15.00 2.03
N ASP A 399 37.32 14.58 1.66
CA ASP A 399 37.52 13.39 0.85
C ASP A 399 37.68 12.16 1.75
N ILE A 400 36.81 11.22 1.60
CA ILE A 400 36.85 9.93 2.28
C ILE A 400 37.42 8.90 1.30
N ALA A 401 38.42 8.14 1.75
CA ALA A 401 39.00 7.05 0.98
C ALA A 401 39.18 5.81 1.86
N THR A 402 38.44 4.76 1.55
CA THR A 402 38.61 3.42 2.07
C THR A 402 38.98 2.47 0.89
N PRO A 403 39.41 1.23 1.12
CA PRO A 403 39.61 0.27 0.03
C PRO A 403 38.37 0.01 -0.82
N ALA A 404 37.16 0.08 -0.22
CA ALA A 404 35.91 -0.26 -0.87
C ALA A 404 35.06 0.96 -1.30
N VAL A 405 35.24 2.13 -0.66
CA VAL A 405 34.44 3.33 -0.92
C VAL A 405 35.30 4.57 -1.02
N MET A 406 35.11 5.35 -2.06
CA MET A 406 35.62 6.71 -2.18
C MET A 406 34.44 7.67 -2.26
N ALA A 407 34.43 8.73 -1.45
CA ALA A 407 33.35 9.71 -1.42
C ALA A 407 33.88 11.12 -1.10
N ARG A 408 33.19 12.12 -1.64
CA ARG A 408 33.42 13.53 -1.29
C ARG A 408 32.18 14.08 -0.60
N LEU A 409 32.37 14.66 0.59
CA LEU A 409 31.34 15.30 1.41
C LEU A 409 31.43 16.81 1.28
N ASP A 410 30.29 17.49 1.24
CA ASP A 410 30.22 18.96 1.38
C ASP A 410 29.71 19.35 2.77
N ARG A 411 30.61 19.87 3.61
CA ARG A 411 30.29 20.31 4.97
C ARG A 411 29.31 21.49 5.01
N ARG A 412 29.29 22.34 3.95
CA ARG A 412 28.30 23.42 3.81
C ARG A 412 26.89 22.92 3.53
N ARG A 413 26.76 21.64 3.17
CA ARG A 413 25.51 20.99 2.83
C ARG A 413 25.25 19.77 3.71
N GLY A 414 25.54 19.89 5.01
CA GLY A 414 25.22 18.86 6.01
C GLY A 414 25.81 17.50 5.69
N LEU A 415 27.05 17.47 5.17
CA LEU A 415 27.73 16.27 4.70
C LEU A 415 27.03 15.58 3.52
N ALA A 416 26.29 16.31 2.67
CA ALA A 416 25.78 15.74 1.43
C ALA A 416 26.93 15.19 0.57
N LEU A 417 26.65 14.04 -0.09
CA LEU A 417 27.60 13.35 -0.93
C LEU A 417 27.59 13.97 -2.33
N SER A 418 28.75 14.45 -2.81
CA SER A 418 28.87 15.05 -4.13
C SER A 418 29.41 14.09 -5.18
N ASP A 419 30.20 13.08 -4.79
CA ASP A 419 30.76 12.02 -5.65
C ASP A 419 30.92 10.76 -4.81
N VAL A 420 30.41 9.63 -5.29
CA VAL A 420 30.57 8.33 -4.62
C VAL A 420 30.98 7.27 -5.62
N ARG A 421 32.05 6.58 -5.32
CA ARG A 421 32.62 5.48 -6.11
C ARG A 421 32.78 4.25 -5.25
N PHE A 422 32.41 3.12 -5.78
CA PHE A 422 32.60 1.83 -5.13
C PHE A 422 33.71 1.05 -5.85
N HIS A 423 34.58 0.38 -5.10
CA HIS A 423 35.70 -0.44 -5.62
C HIS A 423 36.56 0.27 -6.70
N LYS A 424 36.84 1.56 -6.53
CA LYS A 424 37.63 2.38 -7.49
C LYS A 424 37.00 2.48 -8.89
N GLY A 425 35.69 2.17 -9.01
CA GLY A 425 34.95 2.34 -10.24
C GLY A 425 34.65 3.82 -10.58
N LYS A 426 33.78 4.04 -11.56
CA LYS A 426 33.24 5.37 -11.85
C LYS A 426 32.30 5.82 -10.74
N ALA A 427 32.06 7.13 -10.64
CA ALA A 427 31.06 7.67 -9.74
C ALA A 427 29.66 7.22 -10.18
N LEU A 428 28.87 6.64 -9.28
CA LEU A 428 27.52 6.13 -9.59
C LEU A 428 26.44 7.07 -9.07
N ILE A 429 26.64 7.65 -7.89
CA ILE A 429 25.70 8.55 -7.23
C ILE A 429 26.45 9.77 -6.72
N GLY A 430 25.71 10.85 -6.51
CA GLY A 430 26.34 12.08 -6.02
C GLY A 430 25.43 13.30 -6.07
N MET A 431 25.98 14.41 -6.54
CA MET A 431 25.27 15.67 -6.69
C MET A 431 25.15 16.04 -8.17
N LEU A 432 23.97 16.52 -8.57
CA LEU A 432 23.74 17.19 -9.84
C LEU A 432 23.57 18.68 -9.57
N PRO A 433 24.48 19.56 -10.04
CA PRO A 433 24.34 21.00 -9.86
C PRO A 433 23.18 21.56 -10.70
N HIS A 434 22.63 22.69 -10.31
CA HIS A 434 21.68 23.43 -11.15
C HIS A 434 22.30 23.70 -12.52
N GLY A 435 21.45 23.66 -13.57
CA GLY A 435 21.95 23.81 -14.94
C GLY A 435 22.51 22.54 -15.57
N THR A 436 22.54 21.39 -14.85
CA THR A 436 22.85 20.08 -15.47
C THR A 436 21.88 19.76 -16.60
N PHE A 437 20.59 20.11 -16.44
CA PHE A 437 19.55 19.92 -17.45
C PHE A 437 18.93 21.27 -17.85
N ASP A 438 18.60 21.41 -19.14
CA ASP A 438 17.83 22.53 -19.66
C ASP A 438 16.32 22.28 -19.41
N ASP A 439 15.92 22.29 -18.12
CA ASP A 439 14.55 22.05 -17.67
C ASP A 439 14.26 22.87 -16.41
N ILE A 440 13.23 23.72 -16.46
CA ILE A 440 12.90 24.66 -15.38
C ILE A 440 12.51 23.96 -14.07
N ALA A 441 11.90 22.78 -14.12
CA ALA A 441 11.52 22.05 -12.93
C ALA A 441 12.71 21.40 -12.22
N LEU A 442 13.86 21.28 -12.91
CA LEU A 442 15.09 20.69 -12.37
C LEU A 442 16.22 21.72 -12.16
N GLN A 443 15.90 23.01 -12.20
CA GLN A 443 16.82 24.13 -11.97
C GLN A 443 17.16 24.28 -10.47
N ALA A 444 17.65 23.17 -9.85
CA ALA A 444 18.10 23.14 -8.46
C ALA A 444 19.34 22.25 -8.34
N ASP A 445 20.05 22.36 -7.24
CA ASP A 445 21.07 21.38 -6.87
C ASP A 445 20.38 20.14 -6.31
N TRP A 446 20.71 18.97 -6.82
CA TRP A 446 20.19 17.67 -6.37
C TRP A 446 21.27 16.89 -5.62
N TYR A 447 21.09 16.76 -4.31
CA TYR A 447 22.08 16.18 -3.42
C TYR A 447 21.78 14.68 -3.16
N THR A 448 22.80 13.98 -2.65
CA THR A 448 22.68 12.62 -2.08
C THR A 448 22.93 12.64 -0.59
N GLY A 449 22.10 11.92 0.18
CA GLY A 449 22.24 11.74 1.62
C GLY A 449 21.61 12.86 2.46
N ASN A 450 20.80 13.74 1.88
CA ASN A 450 20.12 14.82 2.58
C ASN A 450 18.70 14.43 3.06
N ALA A 451 18.18 15.24 3.96
CA ALA A 451 16.80 15.18 4.47
C ALA A 451 16.05 16.47 4.19
N VAL A 452 14.76 16.35 3.86
CA VAL A 452 13.87 17.50 3.59
C VAL A 452 12.56 17.27 4.33
N PHE A 453 12.18 18.22 5.18
CA PHE A 453 10.84 18.34 5.74
C PHE A 453 10.11 19.50 5.06
N GLU A 454 8.87 19.23 4.62
CA GLU A 454 8.03 20.21 3.94
C GLU A 454 6.62 20.25 4.56
N GLY A 455 6.28 21.35 5.21
CA GLY A 455 4.95 21.64 5.76
C GLY A 455 4.13 22.54 4.84
N PRO A 456 2.78 22.42 4.84
CA PRO A 456 1.91 23.28 4.04
C PRO A 456 2.04 24.75 4.46
N GLY A 457 2.47 25.61 3.52
CA GLY A 457 2.63 27.05 3.78
C GLY A 457 3.85 27.42 4.63
N GLU A 458 4.75 26.48 4.90
CA GLU A 458 5.99 26.69 5.64
C GLU A 458 7.21 26.62 4.70
N HIS A 459 8.31 27.26 5.09
CA HIS A 459 9.59 27.05 4.42
C HIS A 459 10.08 25.62 4.66
N LYS A 460 10.69 25.01 3.65
CA LYS A 460 11.32 23.71 3.79
C LYS A 460 12.41 23.75 4.86
N VAL A 461 12.43 22.74 5.72
CA VAL A 461 13.50 22.52 6.68
C VAL A 461 14.37 21.40 6.16
N THR A 462 15.66 21.68 5.99
CA THR A 462 16.62 20.71 5.46
C THR A 462 17.81 20.57 6.38
N ASP A 463 18.56 19.49 6.22
CA ASP A 463 19.89 19.32 6.84
C ASP A 463 21.03 19.83 5.94
N LEU A 464 20.73 20.56 4.86
CA LEU A 464 21.71 21.13 3.92
C LEU A 464 22.35 22.43 4.46
N GLU A 465 22.75 22.42 5.71
CA GLU A 465 23.32 23.56 6.43
C GLU A 465 24.69 23.18 7.04
N TRP A 466 25.44 24.20 7.47
CA TRP A 466 26.67 23.98 8.20
C TRP A 466 26.41 23.25 9.51
N GLY A 467 27.24 22.24 9.81
CA GLY A 467 27.24 21.54 11.08
C GLY A 467 28.62 21.43 11.70
N GLU A 468 28.65 21.30 13.02
CA GLU A 468 29.86 20.85 13.71
C GLU A 468 30.17 19.45 13.21
N THR A 469 31.37 19.26 12.63
CA THR A 469 31.73 18.08 11.86
C THR A 469 32.98 17.41 12.41
N HIS A 470 32.92 16.08 12.58
CA HIS A 470 34.04 15.23 12.98
C HIS A 470 34.23 14.09 11.99
N VAL A 471 35.50 13.72 11.73
CA VAL A 471 35.84 12.57 10.90
C VAL A 471 36.95 11.80 11.61
N TRP A 472 36.78 10.47 11.73
CA TRP A 472 37.76 9.61 12.40
C TRP A 472 37.78 8.21 11.78
N ARG A 473 38.80 7.45 12.13
CA ARG A 473 38.90 6.03 11.77
C ARG A 473 38.39 5.15 12.91
N ASP A 474 37.67 4.10 12.52
CA ASP A 474 37.20 3.06 13.42
C ASP A 474 37.55 1.69 12.79
N GLY A 475 38.69 1.13 13.18
CA GLY A 475 39.29 -0.03 12.51
C GLY A 475 39.59 0.24 11.04
N GLY A 476 39.02 -0.55 10.14
CA GLY A 476 39.13 -0.39 8.68
C GLY A 476 38.16 0.63 8.07
N ASP A 477 37.19 1.11 8.83
CA ASP A 477 36.14 2.03 8.39
C ASP A 477 36.53 3.49 8.64
N THR A 478 35.83 4.39 7.97
CA THR A 478 35.90 5.84 8.27
C THR A 478 34.48 6.29 8.67
N LEU A 479 34.39 7.06 9.74
CA LEU A 479 33.13 7.68 10.17
C LEU A 479 33.19 9.19 9.96
N ALA A 480 32.04 9.74 9.58
CA ALA A 480 31.81 11.17 9.51
C ALA A 480 30.53 11.50 10.30
N PHE A 481 30.61 12.50 11.16
CA PHE A 481 29.50 12.99 11.99
C PHE A 481 29.29 14.47 11.73
N ALA A 482 28.02 14.90 11.70
CA ALA A 482 27.66 16.31 11.76
C ALA A 482 26.46 16.54 12.69
N ARG A 483 26.57 17.59 13.51
CA ARG A 483 25.44 18.13 14.26
C ARG A 483 24.99 19.43 13.58
N ILE A 484 23.77 19.43 13.04
CA ILE A 484 23.24 20.45 12.16
C ILE A 484 22.08 21.13 12.88
N ALA A 485 22.16 22.45 13.07
CA ALA A 485 21.08 23.26 13.66
C ALA A 485 19.97 23.47 12.62
N THR A 486 18.73 23.26 13.03
CA THR A 486 17.55 23.60 12.20
C THR A 486 16.51 24.37 13.03
N PRO A 487 15.56 25.08 12.40
CA PRO A 487 14.50 25.80 13.12
C PRO A 487 13.63 24.91 14.02
N LYS A 488 13.55 23.58 13.75
CA LYS A 488 12.77 22.62 14.53
C LYS A 488 13.57 21.90 15.61
N GLY A 489 14.88 22.07 15.64
CA GLY A 489 15.81 21.39 16.53
C GLY A 489 17.00 20.81 15.78
N PRO A 490 18.03 20.33 16.47
CA PRO A 490 19.21 19.78 15.81
C PRO A 490 18.93 18.43 15.14
N ILE A 491 19.67 18.20 14.04
CA ILE A 491 19.78 16.89 13.38
C ILE A 491 21.22 16.41 13.58
N GLU A 492 21.38 15.17 14.05
CA GLU A 492 22.67 14.49 14.12
C GLU A 492 22.74 13.44 13.01
N LYS A 493 23.75 13.53 12.17
CA LYS A 493 23.99 12.60 11.06
C LYS A 493 25.32 11.92 11.26
N THR A 494 25.31 10.59 11.36
CA THR A 494 26.52 9.76 11.33
C THR A 494 26.52 8.95 10.05
N MET A 495 27.63 8.95 9.33
CA MET A 495 27.89 8.10 8.18
C MET A 495 29.08 7.22 8.45
N ARG A 496 28.97 5.92 8.13
CA ARG A 496 30.06 4.94 8.16
C ARG A 496 30.40 4.50 6.75
N PHE A 497 31.61 4.73 6.33
CA PHE A 497 32.16 4.31 5.06
C PHE A 497 32.97 3.03 5.31
N HIS A 498 32.47 1.89 4.84
CA HIS A 498 33.09 0.60 5.12
C HIS A 498 34.42 0.42 4.39
N GLY A 499 35.36 -0.22 5.06
CA GLY A 499 36.68 -0.52 4.48
C GLY A 499 36.69 -1.76 3.59
N LYS A 500 35.78 -2.72 3.85
CA LYS A 500 35.76 -4.03 3.17
C LYS A 500 34.56 -4.19 2.23
N ALA A 501 33.42 -3.56 2.55
CA ALA A 501 32.18 -3.64 1.77
C ALA A 501 31.95 -2.33 0.98
N PRO A 502 31.40 -2.38 -0.25
CA PRO A 502 31.03 -1.20 -1.02
C PRO A 502 29.76 -0.56 -0.45
N GLN A 503 29.81 -0.09 0.79
CA GLN A 503 28.65 0.30 1.60
C GLN A 503 28.91 1.58 2.38
N ILE A 504 27.89 2.41 2.44
CA ILE A 504 27.79 3.59 3.31
C ILE A 504 26.54 3.45 4.17
N ASP A 505 26.71 3.40 5.50
CA ASP A 505 25.60 3.44 6.44
C ASP A 505 25.28 4.86 6.86
N PHE A 506 24.00 5.13 7.03
CA PHE A 506 23.47 6.39 7.55
C PHE A 506 22.70 6.11 8.84
N ASP A 507 23.00 6.88 9.87
CA ASP A 507 22.25 6.97 11.11
C ASP A 507 21.91 8.46 11.34
N ILE A 508 20.61 8.81 11.24
CA ILE A 508 20.14 10.19 11.30
C ILE A 508 19.18 10.33 12.46
N ALA A 509 19.54 11.13 13.45
CA ALA A 509 18.72 11.44 14.62
C ALA A 509 18.16 12.88 14.54
N PHE A 510 16.85 12.99 14.57
CA PHE A 510 16.12 14.25 14.64
C PHE A 510 15.74 14.52 16.09
N HIS A 511 16.34 15.54 16.69
CA HIS A 511 16.04 15.96 18.06
C HIS A 511 14.90 17.00 18.07
N TRP A 512 13.82 16.70 17.30
CA TRP A 512 12.65 17.56 17.19
C TRP A 512 11.56 17.08 18.14
N ASN A 513 10.92 18.02 18.86
CA ASN A 513 9.79 17.70 19.73
C ASN A 513 8.45 17.93 19.03
N ASP A 514 8.37 18.93 18.16
CA ASP A 514 7.19 19.23 17.36
C ASP A 514 7.51 19.09 15.87
N TRP A 515 6.85 18.10 15.26
CA TRP A 515 7.01 17.79 13.85
C TRP A 515 6.05 18.60 12.96
N GLY A 516 4.97 19.16 13.53
CA GLY A 516 3.94 19.84 12.76
C GLY A 516 3.23 18.92 11.78
N ARG A 517 2.67 19.50 10.73
CA ARG A 517 2.10 18.78 9.57
C ARG A 517 3.05 18.94 8.39
N GLY A 518 3.44 17.82 7.79
CA GLY A 518 4.34 17.89 6.65
C GLY A 518 4.72 16.49 6.16
N SER A 519 5.56 16.46 5.14
CA SER A 519 6.27 15.28 4.69
C SER A 519 7.73 15.35 5.13
N LEU A 520 8.33 14.20 5.47
CA LEU A 520 9.76 14.05 5.69
C LEU A 520 10.30 13.00 4.74
N ARG A 521 11.21 13.43 3.88
CA ARG A 521 11.94 12.55 2.96
C ARG A 521 13.42 12.66 3.21
N LEU A 522 14.12 11.54 3.22
CA LEU A 522 15.55 11.44 3.53
C LEU A 522 16.27 10.47 2.60
N GLY A 523 17.60 10.49 2.65
CA GLY A 523 18.43 9.65 1.81
C GLY A 523 18.71 10.23 0.42
N HIS A 524 17.70 10.70 -0.29
CA HIS A 524 17.77 11.35 -1.62
C HIS A 524 18.96 10.86 -2.46
N VAL A 525 18.99 9.58 -2.82
CA VAL A 525 20.07 9.00 -3.65
C VAL A 525 19.91 9.48 -5.08
N THR A 526 20.77 10.42 -5.51
CA THR A 526 20.78 10.99 -6.86
C THR A 526 21.75 10.22 -7.75
N PHE A 527 21.23 9.63 -8.82
CA PHE A 527 22.00 8.83 -9.79
C PHE A 527 22.69 9.74 -10.80
N LEU A 528 23.96 9.47 -11.09
CA LEU A 528 24.70 10.28 -12.07
C LEU A 528 24.36 9.83 -13.50
N PRO A 529 24.02 10.77 -14.41
CA PRO A 529 23.54 10.42 -15.76
C PRO A 529 24.49 9.53 -16.57
N ASP A 530 25.78 9.76 -16.48
CA ASP A 530 26.80 9.02 -17.25
C ASP A 530 27.17 7.65 -16.61
N ALA A 531 26.49 7.30 -15.50
CA ALA A 531 26.85 6.11 -14.75
C ALA A 531 26.10 4.85 -15.19
N PHE A 532 24.98 4.99 -15.87
CA PHE A 532 24.05 3.88 -16.15
C PHE A 532 23.63 3.85 -17.62
N ASP A 533 23.29 2.64 -18.08
CA ASP A 533 22.53 2.44 -19.30
C ASP A 533 21.04 2.60 -18.98
N TRP A 534 20.48 3.76 -19.33
CA TRP A 534 19.11 4.14 -18.96
C TRP A 534 18.02 3.30 -19.65
N ASP A 535 18.30 2.71 -20.80
CA ASP A 535 17.34 1.86 -21.51
C ASP A 535 17.30 0.44 -20.90
N ALA A 536 18.36 0.04 -20.20
CA ALA A 536 18.47 -1.22 -19.48
C ALA A 536 18.19 -1.11 -17.97
N LEU A 537 17.75 0.07 -17.50
CA LEU A 537 17.56 0.34 -16.08
C LEU A 537 16.37 -0.45 -15.50
N THR A 538 16.58 -1.04 -14.35
CA THR A 538 15.55 -1.78 -13.60
C THR A 538 15.47 -1.30 -12.17
N LEU A 539 14.28 -1.41 -11.58
CA LEU A 539 14.01 -1.26 -10.15
C LEU A 539 13.52 -2.61 -9.61
N THR A 540 14.16 -3.12 -8.58
CA THR A 540 13.82 -4.40 -7.96
C THR A 540 13.59 -4.22 -6.46
N THR A 541 12.51 -4.78 -5.93
CA THR A 541 12.19 -4.75 -4.49
C THR A 541 11.19 -5.85 -4.14
N HIS A 542 10.86 -6.00 -2.86
CA HIS A 542 9.75 -6.81 -2.38
C HIS A 542 8.60 -5.91 -1.90
N ASN A 543 7.39 -6.19 -2.38
CA ASN A 543 6.16 -5.53 -1.92
C ASN A 543 5.21 -6.59 -1.33
N GLY A 544 5.66 -7.30 -0.30
CA GLY A 544 4.88 -8.27 0.46
C GLY A 544 4.96 -9.73 -0.01
N GLY A 545 5.69 -10.01 -1.10
CA GLY A 545 5.88 -11.36 -1.62
C GLY A 545 7.17 -12.04 -1.15
N LYS A 546 7.24 -13.38 -1.33
CA LYS A 546 8.46 -14.16 -1.17
C LYS A 546 9.48 -13.80 -2.25
N ASP A 547 8.99 -13.65 -3.48
CA ASP A 547 9.78 -13.31 -4.66
C ASP A 547 9.80 -11.81 -4.88
N CYS A 548 10.93 -11.29 -5.34
CA CYS A 548 11.06 -9.87 -5.62
C CYS A 548 10.34 -9.49 -6.93
N GLU A 549 9.88 -8.27 -6.99
CA GLU A 549 9.30 -7.67 -8.18
C GLU A 549 10.35 -6.83 -8.89
N THR A 550 10.48 -7.02 -10.19
CA THR A 550 11.39 -6.27 -11.04
C THR A 550 10.60 -5.48 -12.08
N PHE A 551 10.84 -4.18 -12.10
CA PHE A 551 10.24 -3.23 -13.03
C PHE A 551 11.30 -2.76 -14.02
N ALA A 552 11.08 -2.95 -15.32
CA ALA A 552 11.86 -2.31 -16.37
C ALA A 552 11.45 -0.83 -16.42
N LEU A 553 12.40 0.06 -16.19
CA LEU A 553 12.12 1.48 -16.02
C LEU A 553 12.00 2.22 -17.37
N GLY A 554 12.73 1.76 -18.39
CA GLY A 554 12.68 2.35 -19.72
C GLY A 554 12.88 3.87 -19.72
N GLY A 555 12.24 4.57 -20.65
CA GLY A 555 12.26 6.03 -20.74
C GLY A 555 11.04 6.73 -20.15
N GLU A 556 10.23 6.04 -19.34
CA GLU A 556 8.99 6.58 -18.77
C GLU A 556 9.28 7.68 -17.74
N THR A 557 8.34 8.64 -17.62
CA THR A 557 8.36 9.59 -16.50
C THR A 557 7.69 8.95 -15.30
N ILE A 558 8.44 8.84 -14.21
CA ILE A 558 7.99 8.26 -12.93
C ILE A 558 8.20 9.31 -11.84
N ASP A 559 7.20 9.52 -11.00
CA ASP A 559 7.32 10.36 -9.80
C ASP A 559 6.37 9.87 -8.70
N HIS A 560 6.84 8.94 -7.88
CA HIS A 560 6.06 8.42 -6.75
C HIS A 560 5.79 9.51 -5.70
N GLY A 561 6.71 10.46 -5.57
CA GLY A 561 6.64 11.56 -4.63
C GLY A 561 5.80 12.76 -5.10
N ALA A 562 5.17 12.68 -6.28
CA ALA A 562 4.32 13.75 -6.77
C ALA A 562 3.09 13.93 -5.86
N PRO A 563 2.73 15.17 -5.47
CA PRO A 563 1.54 15.40 -4.67
C PRO A 563 0.27 15.12 -5.48
N VAL A 564 -0.68 14.42 -4.87
CA VAL A 564 -2.02 14.20 -5.43
C VAL A 564 -2.89 15.45 -5.25
N SER A 565 -2.73 16.11 -4.10
CA SER A 565 -3.46 17.33 -3.75
C SER A 565 -2.69 18.09 -2.66
N PHE A 566 -3.20 19.26 -2.28
CA PHE A 566 -2.67 20.02 -1.14
C PHE A 566 -2.66 19.22 0.19
N LEU A 567 -3.52 18.22 0.34
CA LEU A 567 -3.64 17.41 1.54
C LEU A 567 -2.95 16.05 1.45
N VAL A 568 -2.48 15.63 0.25
CA VAL A 568 -1.88 14.32 0.00
C VAL A 568 -0.58 14.53 -0.75
N SER A 569 0.55 14.33 -0.10
CA SER A 569 1.87 14.75 -0.56
C SER A 569 2.62 13.71 -1.40
N ALA A 570 2.16 12.47 -1.48
CA ALA A 570 2.71 11.44 -2.34
C ALA A 570 1.61 10.72 -3.11
N SER A 571 1.90 10.28 -4.34
CA SER A 571 0.95 9.53 -5.18
C SER A 571 1.14 8.03 -5.11
N HIS A 572 2.36 7.55 -4.92
CA HIS A 572 2.73 6.13 -4.90
C HIS A 572 3.88 5.88 -3.92
N GLY A 573 4.32 4.61 -3.81
CA GLY A 573 5.47 4.22 -3.02
C GLY A 573 5.75 2.73 -3.12
N LEU A 574 6.94 2.33 -2.71
CA LEU A 574 7.43 0.95 -2.66
C LEU A 574 7.45 0.47 -1.22
N GLY A 575 6.88 -0.70 -0.95
CA GLY A 575 6.80 -1.25 0.41
C GLY A 575 8.14 -1.66 0.99
N MET A 576 9.07 -2.09 0.15
CA MET A 576 10.40 -2.56 0.56
C MET A 576 10.32 -3.55 1.74
N THR A 577 9.41 -4.52 1.65
CA THR A 577 9.00 -5.34 2.80
C THR A 577 10.09 -6.26 3.33
N GLU A 578 11.09 -6.58 2.52
CA GLU A 578 12.33 -7.27 2.96
C GLU A 578 13.49 -6.28 3.21
N GLY A 579 13.17 -5.00 3.39
CA GLY A 579 14.08 -3.96 3.83
C GLY A 579 14.96 -3.35 2.73
N TRP A 580 14.75 -3.65 1.44
CA TRP A 580 15.61 -3.08 0.40
C TRP A 580 14.90 -2.80 -0.92
N ALA A 581 15.47 -1.87 -1.67
CA ALA A 581 15.22 -1.66 -3.10
C ALA A 581 16.56 -1.52 -3.84
N GLU A 582 16.60 -1.95 -5.10
CA GLU A 582 17.79 -1.88 -5.95
C GLU A 582 17.43 -1.24 -7.29
N VAL A 583 18.22 -0.24 -7.70
CA VAL A 583 18.12 0.41 -9.00
C VAL A 583 19.42 0.25 -9.75
N GLY A 584 19.38 -0.18 -10.99
CA GLY A 584 20.58 -0.32 -11.79
C GLY A 584 20.35 -0.98 -13.14
N ASP A 585 21.44 -1.05 -13.90
CA ASP A 585 21.51 -1.70 -15.21
C ASP A 585 22.23 -3.07 -15.10
N THR A 586 22.68 -3.59 -16.22
CA THR A 586 23.42 -4.86 -16.30
C THR A 586 24.84 -4.81 -15.74
N GLN A 587 25.40 -3.61 -15.49
CA GLN A 587 26.77 -3.42 -15.03
C GLN A 587 26.87 -2.82 -13.63
N ASN A 588 26.02 -1.84 -13.33
CA ASN A 588 26.07 -1.05 -12.11
C ASN A 588 24.72 -1.07 -11.41
N ARG A 589 24.73 -1.34 -10.10
CA ARG A 589 23.53 -1.35 -9.28
C ARG A 589 23.76 -0.61 -7.98
N ILE A 590 22.75 0.08 -7.52
CA ILE A 590 22.70 0.72 -6.20
C ILE A 590 21.55 0.09 -5.42
N ARG A 591 21.89 -0.56 -4.31
CA ARG A 591 20.92 -1.10 -3.36
C ARG A 591 20.79 -0.15 -2.17
N ILE A 592 19.59 0.23 -1.88
CA ILE A 592 19.21 1.02 -0.69
C ILE A 592 18.55 0.05 0.29
N THR A 593 19.14 -0.08 1.50
CA THR A 593 18.63 -0.98 2.54
C THR A 593 18.19 -0.17 3.75
N VAL A 594 17.03 -0.47 4.30
CA VAL A 594 16.40 0.22 5.43
C VAL A 594 16.42 -0.69 6.66
N ASP A 595 16.82 -0.18 7.79
CA ASP A 595 16.60 -0.83 9.10
C ASP A 595 15.13 -0.68 9.51
N ARG A 596 14.31 -1.64 9.10
CA ARG A 596 12.87 -1.62 9.31
C ARG A 596 12.46 -1.72 10.79
N ALA A 597 13.31 -2.30 11.63
CA ALA A 597 13.09 -2.37 13.07
C ALA A 597 13.22 -0.99 13.73
N THR A 598 14.11 -0.16 13.22
CA THR A 598 14.21 1.26 13.62
C THR A 598 13.05 2.07 13.02
N ALA A 599 12.85 1.99 11.70
CA ALA A 599 11.75 2.66 10.99
C ALA A 599 11.51 2.03 9.61
N PRO A 600 10.33 1.46 9.30
CA PRO A 600 10.03 0.88 8.00
C PRO A 600 9.69 1.99 6.98
N LEU A 601 10.73 2.64 6.46
CA LEU A 601 10.62 3.74 5.50
C LEU A 601 10.04 3.25 4.17
N LEU A 602 9.24 4.11 3.53
CA LEU A 602 8.66 3.86 2.21
C LEU A 602 9.63 4.32 1.12
N GLY A 603 9.83 3.51 0.09
CA GLY A 603 10.65 3.90 -1.07
C GLY A 603 9.88 4.80 -2.04
N LEU A 604 10.48 5.91 -2.46
CA LEU A 604 9.95 6.80 -3.49
C LEU A 604 10.97 6.92 -4.62
N TYR A 605 10.56 6.55 -5.83
CA TYR A 605 11.41 6.62 -7.01
C TYR A 605 10.92 7.71 -7.95
N THR A 606 11.86 8.52 -8.44
CA THR A 606 11.60 9.59 -9.42
C THR A 606 12.53 9.42 -10.60
N GLN A 607 11.98 9.46 -11.81
CA GLN A 607 12.73 9.39 -13.08
C GLN A 607 12.10 10.32 -14.10
N ARG A 608 12.95 11.03 -14.85
CA ARG A 608 12.51 11.90 -15.94
C ARG A 608 13.53 11.93 -17.07
N ARG A 609 13.12 11.54 -18.27
CA ARG A 609 13.95 11.67 -19.48
C ARG A 609 13.96 13.13 -19.93
N LEU A 610 15.13 13.65 -20.24
CA LEU A 610 15.39 15.05 -20.59
C LEU A 610 16.28 15.15 -21.81
N LYS A 611 16.34 16.32 -22.44
CA LYS A 611 17.33 16.60 -23.47
C LYS A 611 18.73 16.58 -22.83
N GLY A 612 19.54 15.63 -23.25
CA GLY A 612 20.92 15.48 -22.76
C GLY A 612 21.10 14.49 -21.62
N GLY A 613 20.05 13.73 -21.23
CA GLY A 613 20.22 12.66 -20.23
C GLY A 613 18.97 12.26 -19.49
N MET A 614 19.17 11.59 -18.38
CA MET A 614 18.12 11.12 -17.48
C MET A 614 18.33 11.70 -16.08
N PHE A 615 17.31 12.33 -15.51
CA PHE A 615 17.25 12.58 -14.07
C PHE A 615 16.68 11.37 -13.39
N CYS A 616 17.35 10.89 -12.32
CA CYS A 616 16.90 9.77 -11.54
C CYS A 616 17.28 9.96 -10.08
N GLN A 617 16.31 9.77 -9.17
CA GLN A 617 16.51 9.90 -7.73
C GLN A 617 15.66 8.88 -6.98
N PHE A 618 16.21 8.31 -5.91
CA PHE A 618 15.49 7.49 -4.93
C PHE A 618 15.48 8.21 -3.59
N ALA A 619 14.32 8.33 -2.96
CA ALA A 619 14.17 8.90 -1.62
C ALA A 619 13.46 7.92 -0.70
N LEU A 620 13.70 8.06 0.61
CA LEU A 620 13.04 7.30 1.67
C LEU A 620 12.06 8.22 2.40
N SER A 621 10.79 7.84 2.42
CA SER A 621 9.76 8.63 3.10
C SER A 621 9.53 8.11 4.52
N ALA A 622 9.58 9.02 5.48
CA ALA A 622 9.30 8.78 6.91
C ALA A 622 7.99 9.43 7.37
N LEU A 623 7.47 10.38 6.62
CA LEU A 623 6.21 11.08 6.92
C LEU A 623 5.64 11.65 5.63
N GLU A 624 4.34 11.46 5.40
CA GLU A 624 3.61 12.09 4.30
C GLU A 624 2.31 12.72 4.82
N LEU A 625 1.79 13.69 4.07
CA LEU A 625 0.45 14.23 4.29
C LEU A 625 -0.59 13.28 3.73
N ASP A 626 -1.70 13.14 4.46
CA ASP A 626 -2.90 12.44 4.00
C ASP A 626 -4.16 13.11 4.57
N ASP A 627 -5.27 13.04 3.83
CA ASP A 627 -6.54 13.68 4.19
C ASP A 627 -7.25 13.01 5.38
N THR A 628 -6.82 11.82 5.78
CA THR A 628 -7.37 11.09 6.95
C THR A 628 -6.79 11.56 8.27
N ARG A 629 -5.66 12.26 8.24
CA ARG A 629 -4.99 12.73 9.44
C ARG A 629 -5.72 13.96 10.01
N LYS A 630 -6.00 13.92 11.32
CA LYS A 630 -6.57 15.08 12.02
C LYS A 630 -5.60 16.28 11.97
N PRO A 631 -6.09 17.50 11.92
CA PRO A 631 -5.26 18.71 11.85
C PRO A 631 -4.45 19.02 13.12
N THR A 632 -4.42 18.14 14.11
CA THR A 632 -3.67 18.30 15.35
C THR A 632 -2.16 18.14 15.09
N PRO A 633 -1.28 19.03 15.59
CA PRO A 633 0.16 18.84 15.53
C PRO A 633 0.56 17.49 16.14
N LEU A 634 1.49 16.78 15.51
CA LEU A 634 2.06 15.58 16.08
C LEU A 634 3.23 15.94 16.99
N GLN A 635 3.06 15.67 18.26
CA GLN A 635 4.16 15.66 19.23
C GLN A 635 4.76 14.25 19.24
N ILE A 636 5.55 13.93 18.23
CA ILE A 636 6.12 12.58 18.06
C ILE A 636 7.39 12.41 18.93
N GLY A 637 8.03 13.51 19.31
CA GLY A 637 9.33 13.51 19.99
C GLY A 637 10.50 13.17 19.05
N PRO A 638 11.72 13.00 19.61
CA PRO A 638 12.91 12.67 18.82
C PRO A 638 12.76 11.36 18.05
N ARG A 639 13.30 11.30 16.82
CA ARG A 639 13.27 10.14 15.94
C ARG A 639 14.63 9.84 15.36
N ARG A 640 14.88 8.56 15.13
CA ARG A 640 16.09 8.07 14.48
C ARG A 640 15.73 7.24 13.25
N PHE A 641 16.53 7.36 12.20
CA PHE A 641 16.36 6.64 10.95
C PHE A 641 17.69 6.04 10.54
N ARG A 642 17.66 4.78 10.07
CA ARG A 642 18.83 4.05 9.62
C ARG A 642 18.59 3.43 8.27
N PHE A 643 19.56 3.62 7.39
CA PHE A 643 19.58 3.00 6.08
C PHE A 643 21.01 2.89 5.59
N SER A 644 21.24 2.08 4.57
CA SER A 644 22.52 2.00 3.89
C SER A 644 22.37 2.11 2.38
N VAL A 645 23.45 2.53 1.73
CA VAL A 645 23.58 2.57 0.27
C VAL A 645 24.77 1.70 -0.12
N ASN A 646 24.51 0.72 -0.98
CA ASN A 646 25.50 -0.26 -1.43
C ASN A 646 25.69 -0.17 -2.95
N GLY A 647 26.93 -0.12 -3.41
CA GLY A 647 27.25 -0.37 -4.80
C GLY A 647 27.42 -1.88 -5.02
N SER A 648 26.48 -2.49 -5.73
CA SER A 648 26.57 -3.90 -6.09
C SER A 648 26.90 -4.08 -7.57
N PHE A 649 27.64 -5.17 -7.88
CA PHE A 649 27.77 -5.65 -9.26
C PHE A 649 26.77 -6.79 -9.47
N PRO A 650 26.32 -7.06 -10.70
CA PRO A 650 25.34 -8.11 -10.95
C PRO A 650 25.86 -9.46 -10.48
N SER A 651 25.39 -9.91 -9.34
CA SER A 651 25.48 -11.30 -8.90
C SER A 651 24.05 -11.83 -8.89
N GLY A 652 23.82 -12.85 -9.71
CA GLY A 652 22.54 -13.42 -10.08
C GLY A 652 21.41 -13.35 -9.07
N SER A 653 20.21 -13.28 -9.63
CA SER A 653 18.85 -13.55 -9.11
C SER A 653 18.57 -13.35 -7.61
N CYS A 654 17.50 -12.66 -7.35
CA CYS A 654 16.78 -12.74 -6.07
C CYS A 654 16.57 -14.17 -5.61
#